data_7ac761514552f1ef4276c68507e95b19
#
_entry.id   7ac761514552f1ef4276c68507e95b19
#
_cell.length_a   1.000
_cell.length_b   1.000
_cell.length_c   1.000
_cell.angle_alpha   90.00
_cell.angle_beta   90.00
_cell.angle_gamma   90.00
#
_symmetry.space_group_name_H-M   'P 1'
#
loop_
_entity.id
_entity.type
_entity.pdbx_description
1 polymer ?
#
loop_
_entity_poly.entity_id
_entity_poly.type
_entity_poly.pdbx_seq_one_letter_code
_entity_poly.pdbx_strand_id
1 'polypeptide(L)'
;MLADRYIRTDLTSQEDFEKNFTLTVPPRFHFAYDIVDEYARISPEKRALIWCDVKGNERSFTFGDISRMSNQAANVFRAHGLAKGDPVVLMLKRRWQYWVAAVGLLKVGCVLIPATAQLQKKDIVYRVQASSARAVICVEEPEVRANVLTAAKECDTLEALFTLGRAEGFLDFDEALSAASDVWEKPQELPNNDDIMLMYFTSGTTGMPKMAAHSWTYPLAQTVTAYYWHNLGDGDIHIAVADTGWAKAGWGKLYGQWICGATLFVYDFDRFIAPDLLRMLAKYRVTSFCAPPTVYRFMIKEDLSRYDLSALRWANCAGEALNPEVYEQFYRQTGVKIHEGFGQSETTPLLMTSKWMEPKTGSTGRPSPAYDIALVDEQGHDVEDGVEGEIVVRLDKGHPAGLFLGYYRNQEQTDAVFYDGMYHTGDMAWRDVDGYFNFIGRSDDVIKSSGYRIGPFEVESALLTHPAVLECAVTAVPHPDRGQVVKATVVLVKNRGYEPSEALIKELQNHVKKVTAPYKYPRIVEFVDELPKTISGKIQRKLIRNTDAGTGAERLIVRKARPEDAQAMLAYLNRVGGESDNLMFGADGFAHMTVEDEQAYIGAVSGKSVMLVGYIGAELASVASLKGMHGRASHRAALAISVRQKFWHRGVGTQMMNRLIEHARAGGIEVIELEVRSDNASAINLYQKMGFERIGTYRSFFRIGDQEYDADLMNLYLK
;
A
#
# COMPACT_ATOMS: atom_id res chain seq x y z
N MET A 1 33.45 -14.09 7.09
CA MET A 1 32.09 -13.58 7.48
C MET A 1 31.26 -14.75 7.99
N LEU A 2 30.19 -14.50 8.81
CA LEU A 2 29.27 -15.60 9.12
C LEU A 2 28.51 -16.10 7.88
N ALA A 3 28.34 -15.24 6.88
CA ALA A 3 27.73 -15.61 5.59
C ALA A 3 28.38 -16.84 4.93
N ASP A 4 29.70 -17.03 5.11
CA ASP A 4 30.45 -18.17 4.54
C ASP A 4 29.95 -19.54 5.05
N ARG A 5 29.19 -19.54 6.16
CA ARG A 5 28.59 -20.77 6.72
C ARG A 5 27.32 -21.18 5.97
N TYR A 6 26.68 -20.23 5.26
CA TYR A 6 25.34 -20.40 4.70
C TYR A 6 25.28 -20.30 3.19
N ILE A 7 26.15 -19.51 2.58
CA ILE A 7 26.23 -19.32 1.13
C ILE A 7 27.67 -19.47 0.62
N ARG A 8 27.80 -19.79 -0.67
CA ARG A 8 29.07 -19.75 -1.37
C ARG A 8 29.49 -18.28 -1.58
N THR A 9 30.55 -17.82 -0.93
CA THR A 9 31.10 -16.47 -1.10
C THR A 9 32.31 -16.41 -2.04
N ASP A 10 32.76 -17.57 -2.51
CA ASP A 10 33.90 -17.79 -3.39
C ASP A 10 33.55 -17.79 -4.90
N LEU A 11 32.27 -17.58 -5.26
CA LEU A 11 31.82 -17.51 -6.64
C LEU A 11 32.41 -16.26 -7.33
N THR A 12 32.79 -16.39 -8.59
CA THR A 12 33.59 -15.39 -9.32
C THR A 12 32.91 -14.74 -10.49
N SER A 13 31.78 -15.25 -10.96
CA SER A 13 31.04 -14.71 -12.11
C SER A 13 29.54 -14.94 -11.99
N GLN A 14 28.76 -14.29 -12.86
CA GLN A 14 27.31 -14.52 -12.94
C GLN A 14 27.00 -15.98 -13.33
N GLU A 15 27.72 -16.55 -14.28
CA GLU A 15 27.55 -17.94 -14.70
C GLU A 15 27.86 -18.92 -13.56
N ASP A 16 28.94 -18.65 -12.81
CA ASP A 16 29.31 -19.42 -11.63
C ASP A 16 28.23 -19.34 -10.53
N PHE A 17 27.68 -18.14 -10.32
CA PHE A 17 26.57 -17.91 -9.38
C PHE A 17 25.31 -18.70 -9.77
N GLU A 18 24.91 -18.65 -11.04
CA GLU A 18 23.73 -19.37 -11.52
C GLU A 18 23.88 -20.89 -11.42
N LYS A 19 25.07 -21.42 -11.69
CA LYS A 19 25.31 -22.87 -11.71
C LYS A 19 25.65 -23.47 -10.36
N ASN A 20 26.41 -22.75 -9.52
CA ASN A 20 27.05 -23.30 -8.34
C ASN A 20 26.58 -22.67 -7.04
N PHE A 21 25.57 -21.80 -7.08
CA PHE A 21 24.98 -21.27 -5.86
C PHE A 21 24.39 -22.39 -5.00
N THR A 22 24.65 -22.30 -3.70
CA THR A 22 24.01 -23.14 -2.69
C THR A 22 23.64 -22.30 -1.47
N LEU A 23 22.49 -22.57 -0.88
CA LEU A 23 22.06 -22.06 0.41
C LEU A 23 22.04 -23.22 1.41
N THR A 24 22.94 -23.18 2.37
CA THR A 24 23.00 -24.17 3.45
C THR A 24 22.05 -23.77 4.56
N VAL A 25 21.01 -24.55 4.76
CA VAL A 25 20.04 -24.38 5.86
C VAL A 25 20.42 -25.41 6.95
N PRO A 26 20.90 -24.98 8.12
CA PRO A 26 21.19 -25.92 9.21
C PRO A 26 19.89 -26.56 9.72
N PRO A 27 19.96 -27.73 10.37
CA PRO A 27 18.78 -28.42 10.91
C PRO A 27 17.93 -27.58 11.85
N ARG A 28 18.55 -26.59 12.50
CA ARG A 28 17.90 -25.55 13.30
C ARG A 28 18.71 -24.27 13.17
N PHE A 29 18.06 -23.20 12.75
CA PHE A 29 18.63 -21.87 12.62
C PHE A 29 17.90 -20.87 13.50
N HIS A 30 18.66 -20.02 14.18
CA HIS A 30 18.11 -18.97 15.03
C HIS A 30 18.89 -17.67 14.89
N PHE A 31 18.30 -16.69 14.19
CA PHE A 31 18.99 -15.45 13.83
C PHE A 31 19.65 -14.73 15.02
N ALA A 32 18.95 -14.62 16.17
CA ALA A 32 19.49 -13.92 17.33
C ALA A 32 20.71 -14.63 17.92
N TYR A 33 20.69 -15.96 18.00
CA TYR A 33 21.78 -16.73 18.60
C TYR A 33 22.91 -17.02 17.61
N ASP A 34 22.58 -17.46 16.40
CA ASP A 34 23.58 -17.93 15.44
C ASP A 34 24.26 -16.77 14.70
N ILE A 35 23.67 -15.55 14.74
CA ILE A 35 24.23 -14.38 14.08
C ILE A 35 24.61 -13.31 15.10
N VAL A 36 23.62 -12.75 15.85
CA VAL A 36 23.88 -11.60 16.72
C VAL A 36 24.79 -11.98 17.88
N ASP A 37 24.42 -13.02 18.63
CA ASP A 37 25.23 -13.49 19.78
C ASP A 37 26.55 -14.11 19.32
N GLU A 38 26.59 -14.75 18.15
CA GLU A 38 27.83 -15.28 17.60
C GLU A 38 28.82 -14.16 17.22
N TYR A 39 28.36 -13.07 16.57
CA TYR A 39 29.23 -11.90 16.38
C TYR A 39 29.61 -11.23 17.68
N ALA A 40 28.72 -11.14 18.67
CA ALA A 40 29.05 -10.63 19.99
C ALA A 40 30.15 -11.49 20.69
N ARG A 41 30.16 -12.82 20.43
CA ARG A 41 31.17 -13.74 20.97
C ARG A 41 32.51 -13.63 20.25
N ILE A 42 32.53 -13.57 18.90
CA ILE A 42 33.77 -13.62 18.12
C ILE A 42 34.39 -12.24 17.84
N SER A 43 33.59 -11.20 17.82
CA SER A 43 33.97 -9.81 17.50
C SER A 43 33.06 -8.80 18.21
N PRO A 44 33.07 -8.76 19.57
CA PRO A 44 32.11 -7.95 20.34
C PRO A 44 32.12 -6.46 19.98
N GLU A 45 33.28 -5.91 19.63
CA GLU A 45 33.47 -4.49 19.27
C GLU A 45 33.12 -4.19 17.81
N LYS A 46 32.76 -5.22 17.03
CA LYS A 46 32.34 -5.03 15.65
C LYS A 46 31.04 -4.19 15.59
N ARG A 47 31.07 -3.11 14.83
CA ARG A 47 29.95 -2.21 14.71
C ARG A 47 28.78 -2.87 13.98
N ALA A 48 27.63 -2.90 14.62
CA ALA A 48 26.38 -3.46 14.08
C ALA A 48 25.45 -2.38 13.52
N LEU A 49 25.32 -1.24 14.22
CA LEU A 49 24.35 -0.21 13.92
C LEU A 49 24.89 1.19 14.19
N ILE A 50 24.72 2.11 13.26
CA ILE A 50 24.83 3.56 13.45
C ILE A 50 23.44 4.14 13.29
N TRP A 51 22.98 4.89 14.26
CA TRP A 51 21.70 5.60 14.23
C TRP A 51 21.90 7.09 14.42
N CYS A 52 21.19 7.89 13.64
CA CYS A 52 21.06 9.31 13.89
C CYS A 52 19.67 9.83 13.50
N ASP A 53 19.25 10.95 14.07
CA ASP A 53 17.99 11.59 13.79
C ASP A 53 18.16 13.01 13.19
N VAL A 54 17.04 13.61 12.79
CA VAL A 54 16.99 14.97 12.25
C VAL A 54 17.35 16.06 13.28
N LYS A 55 17.37 15.74 14.58
CA LYS A 55 17.73 16.65 15.67
C LYS A 55 19.24 16.65 15.96
N GLY A 56 19.98 15.75 15.27
CA GLY A 56 21.43 15.60 15.47
C GLY A 56 21.82 14.64 16.60
N ASN A 57 20.87 13.91 17.17
CA ASN A 57 21.21 12.84 18.09
C ASN A 57 21.85 11.67 17.32
N GLU A 58 22.90 11.08 17.91
CA GLU A 58 23.66 10.00 17.29
C GLU A 58 23.92 8.88 18.31
N ARG A 59 23.86 7.63 17.84
CA ARG A 59 24.26 6.45 18.60
C ARG A 59 24.95 5.44 17.69
N SER A 60 25.96 4.77 18.22
CA SER A 60 26.62 3.66 17.56
C SER A 60 26.58 2.45 18.49
N PHE A 61 26.24 1.31 17.93
CA PHE A 61 26.11 0.06 18.67
C PHE A 61 27.00 -1.00 18.04
N THR A 62 27.71 -1.71 18.88
CA THR A 62 28.45 -2.92 18.50
C THR A 62 27.52 -4.15 18.55
N PHE A 63 27.97 -5.29 18.00
CA PHE A 63 27.25 -6.56 18.18
C PHE A 63 27.19 -6.96 19.65
N GLY A 64 28.25 -6.64 20.45
CA GLY A 64 28.21 -6.82 21.89
C GLY A 64 27.08 -6.01 22.56
N ASP A 65 26.90 -4.75 22.16
CA ASP A 65 25.81 -3.93 22.67
C ASP A 65 24.45 -4.48 22.28
N ILE A 66 24.26 -4.85 21.01
CA ILE A 66 22.98 -5.40 20.52
C ILE A 66 22.66 -6.71 21.25
N SER A 67 23.64 -7.60 21.43
CA SER A 67 23.44 -8.85 22.16
C SER A 67 23.02 -8.58 23.61
N ARG A 68 23.75 -7.73 24.33
CA ARG A 68 23.47 -7.37 25.71
C ARG A 68 22.09 -6.71 25.86
N MET A 69 21.78 -5.70 25.05
CA MET A 69 20.50 -4.99 25.11
C MET A 69 19.33 -5.87 24.69
N SER A 70 19.52 -6.77 23.73
CA SER A 70 18.49 -7.73 23.35
C SER A 70 18.24 -8.81 24.43
N ASN A 71 19.25 -9.14 25.26
CA ASN A 71 19.05 -9.96 26.45
C ASN A 71 18.15 -9.25 27.46
N GLN A 72 18.40 -7.96 27.71
CA GLN A 72 17.54 -7.13 28.55
C GLN A 72 16.10 -7.09 28.01
N ALA A 73 15.95 -6.84 26.70
CA ALA A 73 14.63 -6.85 26.06
C ALA A 73 13.92 -8.21 26.19
N ALA A 74 14.61 -9.31 25.97
CA ALA A 74 14.06 -10.66 26.14
C ALA A 74 13.58 -10.91 27.56
N ASN A 75 14.34 -10.46 28.58
CA ASN A 75 13.93 -10.52 29.99
C ASN A 75 12.68 -9.68 30.26
N VAL A 76 12.59 -8.47 29.69
CA VAL A 76 11.39 -7.61 29.77
C VAL A 76 10.19 -8.33 29.18
N PHE A 77 10.30 -8.86 27.97
CA PHE A 77 9.19 -9.52 27.29
C PHE A 77 8.70 -10.76 28.05
N ARG A 78 9.61 -11.60 28.49
CA ARG A 78 9.28 -12.78 29.28
C ARG A 78 8.62 -12.43 30.63
N ALA A 79 9.09 -11.38 31.30
CA ALA A 79 8.50 -10.92 32.56
C ALA A 79 7.06 -10.40 32.39
N HIS A 80 6.68 -9.99 31.17
CA HIS A 80 5.33 -9.56 30.83
C HIS A 80 4.53 -10.63 30.08
N GLY A 81 4.87 -11.91 30.26
CA GLY A 81 4.09 -13.06 29.83
C GLY A 81 4.27 -13.48 28.37
N LEU A 82 5.17 -12.84 27.61
CA LEU A 82 5.45 -13.26 26.23
C LEU A 82 6.26 -14.54 26.15
N ALA A 83 5.87 -15.43 25.27
CA ALA A 83 6.44 -16.76 25.10
C ALA A 83 6.65 -17.09 23.60
N LYS A 84 7.26 -18.28 23.36
CA LYS A 84 7.45 -18.83 22.00
C LYS A 84 6.11 -18.87 21.24
N GLY A 85 6.12 -18.33 20.03
CA GLY A 85 4.98 -18.32 19.11
C GLY A 85 4.02 -17.13 19.30
N ASP A 86 4.19 -16.31 20.33
CA ASP A 86 3.34 -15.13 20.55
C ASP A 86 3.61 -14.04 19.49
N PRO A 87 2.56 -13.59 18.77
CA PRO A 87 2.72 -12.50 17.81
C PRO A 87 2.80 -11.15 18.53
N VAL A 88 3.75 -10.30 18.10
CA VAL A 88 3.96 -8.96 18.66
C VAL A 88 4.05 -7.91 17.56
N VAL A 89 3.24 -6.86 17.67
CA VAL A 89 3.20 -5.76 16.70
C VAL A 89 4.25 -4.72 17.05
N LEU A 90 5.14 -4.41 16.08
CA LEU A 90 6.25 -3.44 16.21
C LEU A 90 5.94 -2.19 15.38
N MET A 91 5.60 -1.08 16.04
CA MET A 91 5.32 0.22 15.43
C MET A 91 6.40 1.24 15.83
N LEU A 92 7.67 0.93 15.57
CA LEU A 92 8.84 1.67 16.09
C LEU A 92 9.53 2.57 15.08
N LYS A 93 8.95 2.77 13.88
CA LYS A 93 9.57 3.59 12.82
C LYS A 93 11.05 3.23 12.64
N ARG A 94 11.93 4.22 12.57
CA ARG A 94 13.39 4.07 12.47
C ARG A 94 14.10 4.31 13.79
N ARG A 95 13.42 4.16 14.95
CA ARG A 95 14.03 4.26 16.28
C ARG A 95 15.00 3.10 16.48
N TRP A 96 16.18 3.35 17.05
CA TRP A 96 17.18 2.29 17.31
C TRP A 96 16.63 1.14 18.16
N GLN A 97 15.65 1.40 19.01
CA GLN A 97 14.95 0.40 19.81
C GLN A 97 14.29 -0.71 18.98
N TYR A 98 13.96 -0.43 17.71
CA TYR A 98 13.41 -1.47 16.82
C TYR A 98 14.33 -2.70 16.72
N TRP A 99 15.63 -2.50 16.54
CA TRP A 99 16.60 -3.60 16.40
C TRP A 99 16.78 -4.36 17.69
N VAL A 100 16.83 -3.68 18.82
CA VAL A 100 16.95 -4.29 20.15
C VAL A 100 15.68 -5.09 20.47
N ALA A 101 14.50 -4.51 20.25
CA ALA A 101 13.23 -5.17 20.49
C ALA A 101 13.04 -6.39 19.57
N ALA A 102 13.33 -6.26 18.27
CA ALA A 102 13.19 -7.36 17.30
C ALA A 102 14.09 -8.55 17.70
N VAL A 103 15.36 -8.32 18.01
CA VAL A 103 16.26 -9.40 18.43
C VAL A 103 15.85 -9.98 19.77
N GLY A 104 15.40 -9.14 20.73
CA GLY A 104 14.90 -9.60 22.03
C GLY A 104 13.68 -10.49 21.92
N LEU A 105 12.70 -10.11 21.06
CA LEU A 105 11.52 -10.94 20.77
C LEU A 105 11.92 -12.26 20.11
N LEU A 106 12.87 -12.25 19.17
CA LEU A 106 13.38 -13.49 18.59
C LEU A 106 14.04 -14.37 19.64
N LYS A 107 14.79 -13.82 20.62
CA LYS A 107 15.38 -14.61 21.71
C LYS A 107 14.33 -15.34 22.54
N VAL A 108 13.18 -14.72 22.76
CA VAL A 108 11.99 -15.36 23.40
C VAL A 108 11.35 -16.41 22.49
N GLY A 109 11.48 -16.27 21.17
CA GLY A 109 10.83 -17.11 20.18
C GLY A 109 9.49 -16.56 19.69
N CYS A 110 9.23 -15.26 19.89
CA CYS A 110 8.01 -14.57 19.44
C CYS A 110 7.95 -14.41 17.92
N VAL A 111 6.77 -14.18 17.40
CA VAL A 111 6.52 -13.87 15.99
C VAL A 111 6.49 -12.35 15.80
N LEU A 112 7.36 -11.83 14.94
CA LEU A 112 7.43 -10.40 14.67
C LEU A 112 6.31 -9.96 13.71
N ILE A 113 5.64 -8.85 14.01
CA ILE A 113 4.71 -8.17 13.10
C ILE A 113 5.13 -6.71 12.94
N PRO A 114 6.08 -6.43 12.04
CA PRO A 114 6.45 -5.05 11.76
C PRO A 114 5.26 -4.27 11.19
N ALA A 115 5.02 -3.07 11.72
CA ALA A 115 3.92 -2.22 11.33
C ALA A 115 4.33 -0.74 11.29
N THR A 116 3.76 0.02 10.37
CA THR A 116 4.00 1.46 10.29
C THR A 116 3.26 2.20 11.42
N ALA A 117 3.86 3.25 11.94
CA ALA A 117 3.24 4.14 12.92
C ALA A 117 2.08 4.99 12.35
N GLN A 118 1.86 4.97 11.03
CA GLN A 118 0.75 5.69 10.38
C GLN A 118 -0.61 4.97 10.47
N LEU A 119 -0.65 3.80 11.11
CA LEU A 119 -1.90 3.03 11.27
C LEU A 119 -2.90 3.78 12.15
N GLN A 120 -4.14 3.84 11.67
CA GLN A 120 -5.26 4.34 12.45
C GLN A 120 -5.84 3.24 13.35
N LYS A 121 -6.66 3.63 14.34
CA LYS A 121 -7.31 2.68 15.27
C LYS A 121 -7.85 1.43 14.58
N LYS A 122 -8.66 1.58 13.51
CA LYS A 122 -9.28 0.46 12.78
C LYS A 122 -8.26 -0.53 12.21
N ASP A 123 -7.12 0.01 11.74
CA ASP A 123 -6.06 -0.79 11.14
C ASP A 123 -5.28 -1.58 12.19
N ILE A 124 -5.12 -1.00 13.39
CA ILE A 124 -4.49 -1.67 14.55
C ILE A 124 -5.41 -2.77 15.06
N VAL A 125 -6.70 -2.49 15.28
CA VAL A 125 -7.70 -3.49 15.69
C VAL A 125 -7.67 -4.69 14.75
N TYR A 126 -7.75 -4.45 13.45
CA TYR A 126 -7.72 -5.52 12.46
C TYR A 126 -6.45 -6.37 12.57
N ARG A 127 -5.27 -5.74 12.64
CA ARG A 127 -3.98 -6.47 12.71
C ARG A 127 -3.85 -7.31 13.98
N VAL A 128 -4.24 -6.75 15.11
CA VAL A 128 -4.19 -7.44 16.39
C VAL A 128 -5.14 -8.64 16.40
N GLN A 129 -6.39 -8.43 16.00
CA GLN A 129 -7.39 -9.51 15.98
C GLN A 129 -7.03 -10.61 14.97
N ALA A 130 -6.65 -10.25 13.75
CA ALA A 130 -6.31 -11.20 12.71
C ALA A 130 -5.07 -12.05 13.06
N SER A 131 -4.07 -11.46 13.72
CA SER A 131 -2.85 -12.16 14.15
C SER A 131 -2.97 -12.79 15.55
N SER A 132 -3.98 -12.42 16.34
CA SER A 132 -4.05 -12.69 17.78
C SER A 132 -2.82 -12.16 18.54
N ALA A 133 -2.37 -10.95 18.20
CA ALA A 133 -1.19 -10.37 18.84
C ALA A 133 -1.39 -10.20 20.35
N ARG A 134 -0.32 -10.51 21.10
CA ARG A 134 -0.28 -10.46 22.56
C ARG A 134 0.27 -9.13 23.08
N ALA A 135 1.10 -8.45 22.28
CA ALA A 135 1.64 -7.16 22.66
C ALA A 135 1.78 -6.21 21.47
N VAL A 136 1.80 -4.92 21.78
CA VAL A 136 2.16 -3.84 20.84
C VAL A 136 3.31 -3.04 21.45
N ILE A 137 4.33 -2.74 20.64
CA ILE A 137 5.42 -1.83 21.00
C ILE A 137 5.37 -0.65 20.03
N CYS A 138 5.14 0.57 20.52
CA CYS A 138 4.98 1.74 19.66
C CYS A 138 5.91 2.91 20.03
N VAL A 139 6.08 3.84 19.09
CA VAL A 139 6.80 5.09 19.30
C VAL A 139 6.09 6.02 20.28
N GLU A 140 6.83 7.02 20.76
CA GLU A 140 6.41 8.02 21.75
C GLU A 140 5.38 9.05 21.25
N GLU A 141 4.98 8.98 19.98
CA GLU A 141 4.09 9.96 19.34
C GLU A 141 2.68 9.94 19.94
N PRO A 142 2.12 11.10 20.35
CA PRO A 142 0.81 11.14 21.02
C PRO A 142 -0.32 10.52 20.22
N GLU A 143 -0.36 10.75 18.91
CA GLU A 143 -1.40 10.19 18.03
C GLU A 143 -1.30 8.65 17.93
N VAL A 144 -0.07 8.12 17.80
CA VAL A 144 0.16 6.67 17.75
C VAL A 144 -0.28 6.01 19.06
N ARG A 145 0.11 6.58 20.20
CA ARG A 145 -0.31 6.11 21.53
C ARG A 145 -1.82 6.12 21.68
N ALA A 146 -2.49 7.22 21.29
CA ALA A 146 -3.95 7.34 21.36
C ALA A 146 -4.65 6.29 20.51
N ASN A 147 -4.17 6.04 19.28
CA ASN A 147 -4.69 5.01 18.40
C ASN A 147 -4.51 3.60 19.00
N VAL A 148 -3.33 3.30 19.57
CA VAL A 148 -3.04 2.00 20.22
C VAL A 148 -3.92 1.78 21.45
N LEU A 149 -4.01 2.75 22.37
CA LEU A 149 -4.87 2.65 23.58
C LEU A 149 -6.34 2.45 23.21
N THR A 150 -6.82 3.16 22.18
CA THR A 150 -8.20 3.06 21.76
C THR A 150 -8.47 1.71 21.09
N ALA A 151 -7.52 1.21 20.29
CA ALA A 151 -7.60 -0.10 19.67
C ALA A 151 -7.55 -1.24 20.68
N ALA A 152 -6.72 -1.11 21.72
CA ALA A 152 -6.57 -2.14 22.76
C ALA A 152 -7.89 -2.45 23.49
N LYS A 153 -8.82 -1.48 23.59
CA LYS A 153 -10.15 -1.70 24.20
C LYS A 153 -11.03 -2.66 23.40
N GLU A 154 -10.68 -2.93 22.13
CA GLU A 154 -11.41 -3.83 21.23
C GLU A 154 -10.62 -5.11 20.93
N CYS A 155 -9.52 -5.35 21.66
CA CYS A 155 -8.56 -6.43 21.36
C CYS A 155 -8.27 -7.25 22.63
N ASP A 156 -9.05 -8.28 22.88
CA ASP A 156 -8.97 -9.11 24.10
C ASP A 156 -7.68 -9.93 24.21
N THR A 157 -6.92 -10.08 23.13
CA THR A 157 -5.65 -10.84 23.12
C THR A 157 -4.46 -10.03 23.61
N LEU A 158 -4.57 -8.70 23.68
CA LEU A 158 -3.46 -7.83 24.10
C LEU A 158 -3.27 -7.88 25.62
N GLU A 159 -2.08 -8.28 26.04
CA GLU A 159 -1.67 -8.38 27.45
C GLU A 159 -0.70 -7.29 27.86
N ALA A 160 0.11 -6.78 26.89
CA ALA A 160 1.10 -5.75 27.18
C ALA A 160 1.16 -4.68 26.08
N LEU A 161 1.18 -3.42 26.51
CA LEU A 161 1.41 -2.27 25.65
C LEU A 161 2.69 -1.57 26.07
N PHE A 162 3.67 -1.51 25.15
CA PHE A 162 4.95 -0.81 25.38
C PHE A 162 5.02 0.45 24.53
N THR A 163 5.66 1.48 25.05
CA THR A 163 6.01 2.69 24.27
C THR A 163 7.40 3.20 24.65
N LEU A 164 7.98 4.03 23.81
CA LEU A 164 9.23 4.72 24.13
C LEU A 164 8.92 5.91 25.04
N GLY A 165 9.55 5.97 26.24
CA GLY A 165 9.26 6.95 27.26
C GLY A 165 7.90 6.78 27.96
N ARG A 166 7.73 7.47 29.08
CA ARG A 166 6.57 7.33 29.99
C ARG A 166 5.26 7.79 29.36
N ALA A 167 4.21 7.00 29.46
CA ALA A 167 2.85 7.37 29.13
C ALA A 167 1.84 6.52 29.94
N GLU A 168 0.70 7.12 30.26
CA GLU A 168 -0.39 6.41 30.94
C GLU A 168 -0.92 5.25 30.08
N GLY A 169 -1.14 4.09 30.70
CA GLY A 169 -1.62 2.88 30.02
C GLY A 169 -0.55 2.11 29.23
N PHE A 170 0.71 2.53 29.30
CA PHE A 170 1.84 1.85 28.68
C PHE A 170 2.95 1.55 29.69
N LEU A 171 3.70 0.50 29.35
CA LEU A 171 5.00 0.21 29.93
C LEU A 171 6.06 1.03 29.19
N ASP A 172 6.92 1.75 29.92
CA ASP A 172 8.06 2.48 29.32
C ASP A 172 9.14 1.46 28.94
N PHE A 173 9.33 1.27 27.64
CA PHE A 173 10.29 0.28 27.13
C PHE A 173 11.73 0.65 27.47
N ASP A 174 12.11 1.93 27.41
CA ASP A 174 13.48 2.35 27.71
C ASP A 174 13.81 2.20 29.20
N GLU A 175 12.85 2.52 30.09
CA GLU A 175 12.99 2.33 31.54
C GLU A 175 13.06 0.82 31.89
N ALA A 176 12.15 0.02 31.33
CA ALA A 176 12.13 -1.42 31.53
C ALA A 176 13.43 -2.09 31.01
N LEU A 177 13.90 -1.68 29.83
CA LEU A 177 15.15 -2.15 29.23
C LEU A 177 16.35 -1.87 30.15
N SER A 178 16.46 -0.63 30.66
CA SER A 178 17.58 -0.23 31.52
C SER A 178 17.59 -0.91 32.88
N ALA A 179 16.42 -1.30 33.40
CA ALA A 179 16.29 -1.98 34.68
C ALA A 179 16.45 -3.51 34.60
N ALA A 180 16.32 -4.09 33.41
CA ALA A 180 16.39 -5.53 33.22
C ALA A 180 17.83 -6.06 33.23
N SER A 181 17.99 -7.31 33.69
CA SER A 181 19.25 -8.05 33.61
C SER A 181 19.69 -8.23 32.17
N ASP A 182 20.98 -8.05 31.90
CA ASP A 182 21.62 -8.35 30.61
C ASP A 182 22.04 -9.83 30.49
N VAL A 183 21.88 -10.62 31.55
CA VAL A 183 22.03 -12.07 31.53
C VAL A 183 20.73 -12.71 31.06
N TRP A 184 20.78 -13.43 29.96
CA TRP A 184 19.66 -14.15 29.36
C TRP A 184 19.93 -15.65 29.34
N GLU A 185 19.04 -16.42 29.89
CA GLU A 185 19.06 -17.86 29.80
C GLU A 185 18.35 -18.33 28.55
N LYS A 186 19.11 -18.91 27.62
CA LYS A 186 18.59 -19.41 26.33
C LYS A 186 17.54 -20.51 26.61
N PRO A 187 16.33 -20.41 26.03
CA PRO A 187 15.30 -21.43 26.21
C PRO A 187 15.75 -22.80 25.74
N GLN A 188 15.33 -23.86 26.44
CA GLN A 188 15.61 -25.24 26.04
C GLN A 188 14.90 -25.61 24.73
N GLU A 189 13.67 -25.13 24.55
CA GLU A 189 12.87 -25.31 23.34
C GLU A 189 12.95 -24.06 22.47
N LEU A 190 13.72 -24.16 21.40
CA LEU A 190 13.77 -23.16 20.34
C LEU A 190 12.73 -23.45 19.26
N PRO A 191 12.31 -22.43 18.49
CA PRO A 191 11.51 -22.64 17.28
C PRO A 191 12.20 -23.58 16.29
N ASN A 192 11.39 -24.31 15.52
CA ASN A 192 11.87 -25.09 14.38
C ASN A 192 11.99 -24.18 13.15
N ASN A 193 12.73 -24.63 12.15
CA ASN A 193 12.90 -23.88 10.90
C ASN A 193 11.57 -23.52 10.21
N ASP A 194 10.59 -24.41 10.29
CA ASP A 194 9.27 -24.24 9.65
C ASP A 194 8.26 -23.48 10.52
N ASP A 195 8.57 -23.19 11.78
CA ASP A 195 7.74 -22.34 12.62
C ASP A 195 7.69 -20.91 12.02
N ILE A 196 6.59 -20.19 12.27
CA ILE A 196 6.45 -18.79 11.85
C ILE A 196 7.35 -17.90 12.71
N MET A 197 8.23 -17.14 12.08
CA MET A 197 9.08 -16.14 12.73
C MET A 197 8.54 -14.71 12.54
N LEU A 198 7.91 -14.44 11.41
CA LEU A 198 7.63 -13.09 10.96
C LEU A 198 6.35 -13.08 10.10
N MET A 199 5.51 -12.07 10.28
CA MET A 199 4.34 -11.83 9.43
C MET A 199 4.36 -10.40 8.89
N TYR A 200 4.22 -10.25 7.58
CA TYR A 200 4.02 -8.95 6.93
C TYR A 200 2.58 -8.80 6.47
N PHE A 201 1.98 -7.66 6.82
CA PHE A 201 0.69 -7.29 6.24
C PHE A 201 0.88 -6.68 4.86
N THR A 202 0.31 -7.32 3.85
CA THR A 202 0.38 -6.86 2.45
C THR A 202 -0.94 -6.21 2.04
N SER A 203 -0.87 -5.16 1.22
CA SER A 203 -2.07 -4.54 0.65
C SER A 203 -2.66 -5.47 -0.43
N GLY A 204 -3.71 -6.20 -0.08
CA GLY A 204 -4.46 -7.00 -1.04
C GLY A 204 -5.22 -6.14 -2.06
N THR A 205 -5.33 -6.60 -3.29
CA THR A 205 -6.12 -5.93 -4.35
C THR A 205 -7.62 -5.98 -4.09
N THR A 206 -8.10 -6.86 -3.20
CA THR A 206 -9.52 -7.21 -3.03
C THR A 206 -10.14 -6.87 -1.69
N GLY A 207 -9.42 -6.24 -0.73
CA GLY A 207 -10.02 -5.99 0.59
C GLY A 207 -9.02 -5.68 1.69
N MET A 208 -9.20 -6.29 2.86
CA MET A 208 -8.33 -6.13 4.02
C MET A 208 -6.93 -6.71 3.76
N PRO A 209 -5.87 -6.16 4.39
CA PRO A 209 -4.51 -6.65 4.21
C PRO A 209 -4.36 -8.14 4.56
N LYS A 210 -3.61 -8.89 3.74
CA LYS A 210 -3.27 -10.29 4.00
C LYS A 210 -2.01 -10.38 4.85
N MET A 211 -1.85 -11.46 5.62
CA MET A 211 -0.66 -11.71 6.44
C MET A 211 0.24 -12.76 5.79
N ALA A 212 1.29 -12.32 5.08
CA ALA A 212 2.31 -13.21 4.55
C ALA A 212 3.21 -13.72 5.70
N ALA A 213 3.16 -15.02 5.97
CA ALA A 213 3.92 -15.65 7.06
C ALA A 213 5.26 -16.19 6.56
N HIS A 214 6.35 -15.87 7.25
CA HIS A 214 7.70 -16.33 6.94
C HIS A 214 8.27 -17.19 8.05
N SER A 215 9.02 -18.21 7.65
CA SER A 215 9.66 -19.18 8.53
C SER A 215 10.93 -18.63 9.18
N TRP A 216 11.46 -19.38 10.15
CA TRP A 216 12.75 -19.06 10.79
C TRP A 216 13.95 -19.13 9.84
N THR A 217 13.79 -19.69 8.64
CA THR A 217 14.85 -19.70 7.61
C THR A 217 14.87 -18.45 6.73
N TYR A 218 13.86 -17.57 6.81
CA TYR A 218 13.79 -16.34 6.02
C TYR A 218 15.05 -15.45 6.12
N PRO A 219 15.69 -15.26 7.31
CA PRO A 219 16.93 -14.49 7.38
C PRO A 219 18.08 -15.07 6.55
N LEU A 220 18.16 -16.40 6.40
CA LEU A 220 19.19 -17.06 5.58
C LEU A 220 19.01 -16.71 4.10
N ALA A 221 17.78 -16.72 3.59
CA ALA A 221 17.49 -16.30 2.22
C ALA A 221 17.85 -14.83 1.98
N GLN A 222 17.72 -13.96 2.99
CA GLN A 222 18.14 -12.56 2.91
C GLN A 222 19.67 -12.38 2.81
N THR A 223 20.46 -13.42 3.08
CA THR A 223 21.90 -13.37 2.82
C THR A 223 22.20 -13.24 1.34
N VAL A 224 21.36 -13.86 0.48
CA VAL A 224 21.45 -13.68 -0.98
C VAL A 224 21.24 -12.23 -1.38
N THR A 225 20.20 -11.59 -0.82
CA THR A 225 19.91 -10.17 -1.00
C THR A 225 21.10 -9.30 -0.62
N ALA A 226 21.67 -9.53 0.56
CA ALA A 226 22.74 -8.71 1.11
C ALA A 226 24.07 -8.91 0.36
N TYR A 227 24.48 -10.16 0.11
CA TYR A 227 25.79 -10.45 -0.46
C TYR A 227 25.84 -10.27 -1.98
N TYR A 228 24.82 -10.75 -2.70
CA TYR A 228 24.87 -10.77 -4.16
C TYR A 228 24.19 -9.58 -4.82
N TRP A 229 23.19 -8.98 -4.17
CA TRP A 229 22.49 -7.82 -4.73
C TRP A 229 22.90 -6.49 -4.09
N HIS A 230 22.95 -6.38 -2.74
CA HIS A 230 23.49 -5.18 -2.08
C HIS A 230 25.02 -5.11 -2.13
N ASN A 231 25.68 -6.20 -2.52
CA ASN A 231 27.13 -6.35 -2.64
C ASN A 231 27.86 -6.00 -1.33
N LEU A 232 27.36 -6.57 -0.22
CA LEU A 232 27.86 -6.30 1.13
C LEU A 232 28.87 -7.34 1.60
N GLY A 233 29.86 -6.85 2.32
CA GLY A 233 30.84 -7.63 3.05
C GLY A 233 31.22 -6.99 4.37
N ASP A 234 32.24 -7.51 4.99
CA ASP A 234 32.80 -6.97 6.23
C ASP A 234 33.35 -5.55 6.02
N GLY A 235 33.00 -4.65 6.94
CA GLY A 235 33.41 -3.25 6.89
C GLY A 235 32.49 -2.33 6.08
N ASP A 236 31.49 -2.87 5.38
CA ASP A 236 30.51 -2.05 4.67
C ASP A 236 29.56 -1.34 5.61
N ILE A 237 29.13 -0.14 5.18
CA ILE A 237 28.08 0.64 5.83
C ILE A 237 26.92 0.75 4.86
N HIS A 238 25.80 0.13 5.20
CA HIS A 238 24.62 0.03 4.35
C HIS A 238 23.43 0.79 4.91
N ILE A 239 22.74 1.51 4.05
CA ILE A 239 21.42 2.11 4.33
C ILE A 239 20.38 1.65 3.32
N ALA A 240 19.22 1.23 3.81
CA ALA A 240 18.02 1.09 3.01
C ALA A 240 16.98 2.14 3.43
N VAL A 241 16.51 2.94 2.48
CA VAL A 241 15.48 3.95 2.74
C VAL A 241 14.10 3.29 2.68
N ALA A 242 13.73 2.68 3.80
CA ALA A 242 12.43 2.06 4.00
C ALA A 242 11.98 2.29 5.46
N ASP A 243 10.68 2.36 5.70
CA ASP A 243 10.12 2.30 7.06
C ASP A 243 10.19 0.86 7.56
N THR A 244 10.47 0.67 8.87
CA THR A 244 10.60 -0.67 9.47
C THR A 244 9.31 -1.48 9.45
N GLY A 245 8.16 -0.84 9.27
CA GLY A 245 6.87 -1.51 9.16
C GLY A 245 6.59 -2.19 7.82
N TRP A 246 7.53 -2.18 6.86
CA TRP A 246 7.37 -2.76 5.54
C TRP A 246 8.36 -3.89 5.27
N ALA A 247 7.95 -4.88 4.47
CA ALA A 247 8.79 -6.03 4.10
C ALA A 247 10.14 -5.61 3.49
N LYS A 248 10.21 -4.49 2.77
CA LYS A 248 11.46 -3.94 2.22
C LYS A 248 12.50 -3.64 3.32
N ALA A 249 12.09 -3.37 4.55
CA ALA A 249 13.02 -3.23 5.66
C ALA A 249 13.69 -4.57 6.03
N GLY A 250 12.98 -5.68 5.93
CA GLY A 250 13.56 -7.03 6.09
C GLY A 250 14.62 -7.34 5.05
N TRP A 251 14.49 -6.80 3.83
CA TRP A 251 15.48 -6.97 2.78
C TRP A 251 16.77 -6.17 2.99
N GLY A 252 16.68 -5.00 3.64
CA GLY A 252 17.81 -4.07 3.67
C GLY A 252 18.20 -3.51 5.03
N LYS A 253 17.55 -3.92 6.14
CA LYS A 253 17.78 -3.25 7.42
C LYS A 253 18.03 -4.17 8.62
N LEU A 254 18.21 -5.48 8.42
CA LEU A 254 18.40 -6.36 9.56
C LEU A 254 19.14 -7.66 9.18
N TYR A 255 18.47 -8.57 8.49
CA TYR A 255 18.85 -9.98 8.45
C TYR A 255 20.14 -10.25 7.66
N GLY A 256 20.08 -10.20 6.35
CA GLY A 256 21.21 -10.52 5.49
C GLY A 256 22.41 -9.60 5.71
N GLN A 257 22.17 -8.32 6.00
CA GLN A 257 23.20 -7.33 6.27
C GLN A 257 24.06 -7.73 7.47
N TRP A 258 23.42 -8.11 8.57
CA TRP A 258 24.16 -8.58 9.74
C TRP A 258 24.79 -9.96 9.53
N ILE A 259 24.18 -10.86 8.77
CA ILE A 259 24.82 -12.14 8.41
C ILE A 259 26.12 -11.89 7.62
N CYS A 260 26.11 -10.91 6.71
CA CYS A 260 27.33 -10.49 5.98
C CYS A 260 28.30 -9.65 6.82
N GLY A 261 27.94 -9.30 8.06
CA GLY A 261 28.79 -8.52 8.97
C GLY A 261 28.89 -7.04 8.61
N ALA A 262 27.97 -6.52 7.81
CA ALA A 262 27.89 -5.10 7.47
C ALA A 262 27.29 -4.28 8.63
N THR A 263 27.71 -3.02 8.73
CA THR A 263 27.13 -2.05 9.65
C THR A 263 25.87 -1.48 9.03
N LEU A 264 24.74 -1.51 9.73
CA LEU A 264 23.54 -0.80 9.33
C LEU A 264 23.70 0.69 9.66
N PHE A 265 23.39 1.55 8.69
CA PHE A 265 23.21 2.97 8.95
C PHE A 265 21.72 3.31 8.88
N VAL A 266 21.23 3.97 9.92
CA VAL A 266 19.83 4.37 10.06
C VAL A 266 19.72 5.85 10.28
N TYR A 267 19.13 6.54 9.32
CA TYR A 267 18.76 7.94 9.44
C TYR A 267 17.25 8.03 9.76
N ASP A 268 16.94 8.56 10.92
CA ASP A 268 15.58 8.67 11.45
C ASP A 268 14.99 10.04 11.11
N PHE A 269 14.00 10.05 10.23
CA PHE A 269 13.30 11.25 9.77
C PHE A 269 11.82 10.97 9.59
N ASP A 270 10.98 11.97 9.80
CA ASP A 270 9.54 11.90 9.52
C ASP A 270 9.24 12.34 8.08
N ARG A 271 9.91 13.38 7.61
CA ARG A 271 9.79 13.88 6.24
C ARG A 271 11.10 13.65 5.48
N PHE A 272 10.99 13.09 4.29
CA PHE A 272 12.14 12.92 3.40
C PHE A 272 12.56 14.28 2.82
N ILE A 273 13.86 14.61 2.97
CA ILE A 273 14.52 15.78 2.41
C ILE A 273 15.83 15.31 1.77
N ALA A 274 15.94 15.41 0.44
CA ALA A 274 17.08 14.86 -0.30
C ALA A 274 18.44 15.45 0.13
N PRO A 275 18.61 16.77 0.30
CA PRO A 275 19.85 17.35 0.83
C PRO A 275 20.29 16.81 2.19
N ASP A 276 19.33 16.51 3.08
CA ASP A 276 19.65 15.98 4.41
C ASP A 276 20.19 14.55 4.29
N LEU A 277 19.51 13.70 3.50
CA LEU A 277 19.98 12.35 3.26
C LEU A 277 21.38 12.36 2.63
N LEU A 278 21.62 13.21 1.61
CA LEU A 278 22.92 13.31 0.93
C LEU A 278 24.04 13.71 1.92
N ARG A 279 23.76 14.67 2.83
CA ARG A 279 24.72 15.02 3.91
C ARG A 279 25.02 13.84 4.81
N MET A 280 24.01 13.03 5.13
CA MET A 280 24.19 11.85 5.98
C MET A 280 24.98 10.75 5.26
N LEU A 281 24.72 10.49 3.98
CA LEU A 281 25.51 9.56 3.16
C LEU A 281 27.00 9.93 3.16
N ALA A 282 27.30 11.22 2.96
CA ALA A 282 28.65 11.76 3.00
C ALA A 282 29.30 11.66 4.40
N LYS A 283 28.60 12.16 5.44
CA LYS A 283 29.10 12.20 6.83
C LYS A 283 29.49 10.82 7.34
N TYR A 284 28.65 9.83 7.12
CA TYR A 284 28.87 8.47 7.64
C TYR A 284 29.59 7.56 6.64
N ARG A 285 30.05 8.12 5.49
CA ARG A 285 30.79 7.39 4.45
C ARG A 285 30.08 6.10 4.05
N VAL A 286 28.80 6.19 3.77
CA VAL A 286 27.96 5.04 3.38
C VAL A 286 28.51 4.41 2.12
N THR A 287 28.70 3.09 2.12
CA THR A 287 29.30 2.34 1.01
C THR A 287 28.25 1.72 0.08
N SER A 288 27.07 1.40 0.61
CA SER A 288 25.97 0.77 -0.12
C SER A 288 24.63 1.43 0.22
N PHE A 289 23.86 1.79 -0.80
CA PHE A 289 22.62 2.56 -0.70
C PHE A 289 21.48 1.88 -1.43
N CYS A 290 20.41 1.53 -0.71
CA CYS A 290 19.19 0.97 -1.29
C CYS A 290 18.00 1.89 -1.07
N ALA A 291 17.32 2.27 -2.14
CA ALA A 291 16.15 3.16 -2.06
C ALA A 291 15.11 2.85 -3.15
N PRO A 292 13.85 3.27 -3.00
CA PRO A 292 12.90 3.25 -4.11
C PRO A 292 13.25 4.31 -5.16
N PRO A 293 12.79 4.16 -6.41
CA PRO A 293 13.01 5.12 -7.50
C PRO A 293 12.62 6.55 -7.15
N THR A 294 11.59 6.72 -6.37
CA THR A 294 11.13 8.03 -5.89
C THR A 294 12.21 8.80 -5.14
N VAL A 295 13.01 8.12 -4.32
CA VAL A 295 14.13 8.76 -3.58
C VAL A 295 15.20 9.23 -4.56
N TYR A 296 15.59 8.40 -5.53
CA TYR A 296 16.56 8.78 -6.56
C TYR A 296 16.07 9.97 -7.40
N ARG A 297 14.77 10.01 -7.75
CA ARG A 297 14.17 11.15 -8.47
C ARG A 297 14.31 12.49 -7.72
N PHE A 298 14.26 12.46 -6.39
CA PHE A 298 14.50 13.66 -5.60
C PHE A 298 16.00 13.98 -5.50
N MET A 299 16.86 12.97 -5.34
CA MET A 299 18.29 13.17 -5.22
C MET A 299 18.90 13.80 -6.49
N ILE A 300 18.54 13.34 -7.70
CA ILE A 300 19.08 13.86 -8.96
C ILE A 300 18.67 15.32 -9.28
N LYS A 301 17.71 15.89 -8.52
CA LYS A 301 17.36 17.31 -8.62
C LYS A 301 18.33 18.20 -7.87
N GLU A 302 19.15 17.63 -7.01
CA GLU A 302 20.22 18.31 -6.30
C GLU A 302 21.53 18.23 -7.09
N ASP A 303 22.43 19.13 -6.83
CA ASP A 303 23.81 19.09 -7.33
C ASP A 303 24.61 18.13 -6.44
N LEU A 304 24.73 16.88 -6.88
CA LEU A 304 25.39 15.81 -6.08
C LEU A 304 26.89 16.05 -5.92
N SER A 305 27.52 16.88 -6.75
CA SER A 305 28.94 17.21 -6.63
C SER A 305 29.29 18.01 -5.35
N ARG A 306 28.28 18.56 -4.69
CA ARG A 306 28.43 19.28 -3.40
C ARG A 306 28.61 18.37 -2.20
N TYR A 307 28.44 17.06 -2.38
CA TYR A 307 28.49 16.07 -1.31
C TYR A 307 29.62 15.08 -1.57
N ASP A 308 30.44 14.79 -0.57
CA ASP A 308 31.49 13.76 -0.67
C ASP A 308 30.85 12.35 -0.65
N LEU A 309 30.45 11.89 -1.81
CA LEU A 309 29.90 10.53 -2.01
C LEU A 309 30.99 9.52 -2.42
N SER A 310 32.28 9.83 -2.27
CA SER A 310 33.40 8.97 -2.70
C SER A 310 33.44 7.59 -2.07
N ALA A 311 32.80 7.41 -0.89
CA ALA A 311 32.66 6.12 -0.25
C ALA A 311 31.55 5.26 -0.86
N LEU A 312 30.55 5.88 -1.52
CA LEU A 312 29.43 5.16 -2.12
C LEU A 312 29.88 4.41 -3.36
N ARG A 313 29.91 3.10 -3.30
CA ARG A 313 30.37 2.21 -4.36
C ARG A 313 29.24 1.37 -4.97
N TRP A 314 28.10 1.30 -4.32
CA TRP A 314 26.99 0.44 -4.72
C TRP A 314 25.62 1.08 -4.44
N ALA A 315 24.72 1.01 -5.40
CA ALA A 315 23.38 1.51 -5.26
C ALA A 315 22.35 0.48 -5.77
N ASN A 316 21.24 0.34 -5.05
CA ASN A 316 20.18 -0.61 -5.36
C ASN A 316 18.81 0.07 -5.40
N CYS A 317 17.93 -0.46 -6.23
CA CYS A 317 16.58 0.01 -6.38
C CYS A 317 15.60 -1.16 -6.43
N ALA A 318 14.48 -1.07 -5.70
CA ALA A 318 13.38 -2.02 -5.76
C ALA A 318 12.07 -1.39 -5.30
N GLY A 319 10.95 -2.09 -5.58
CA GLY A 319 9.60 -1.74 -5.13
C GLY A 319 8.77 -1.00 -6.17
N GLU A 320 9.42 -0.35 -7.12
CA GLU A 320 8.88 0.25 -8.34
C GLU A 320 9.95 0.06 -9.42
N ALA A 321 9.59 0.07 -10.69
CA ALA A 321 10.58 0.03 -11.75
C ALA A 321 11.29 1.39 -11.88
N LEU A 322 12.58 1.35 -12.15
CA LEU A 322 13.42 2.53 -12.26
C LEU A 322 13.30 3.17 -13.65
N ASN A 323 13.03 4.47 -13.69
CA ASN A 323 13.03 5.22 -14.93
C ASN A 323 14.46 5.34 -15.47
N PRO A 324 14.70 5.04 -16.78
CA PRO A 324 16.02 5.13 -17.40
C PRO A 324 16.71 6.48 -17.20
N GLU A 325 15.98 7.59 -17.31
CA GLU A 325 16.53 8.94 -17.14
C GLU A 325 17.03 9.17 -15.70
N VAL A 326 16.35 8.61 -14.70
CA VAL A 326 16.79 8.69 -13.29
C VAL A 326 18.10 7.93 -13.09
N TYR A 327 18.22 6.75 -13.72
CA TYR A 327 19.46 5.97 -13.72
C TYR A 327 20.61 6.75 -14.34
N GLU A 328 20.42 7.27 -15.56
CA GLU A 328 21.44 7.98 -16.31
C GLU A 328 21.93 9.26 -15.60
N GLN A 329 21.00 10.04 -15.05
CA GLN A 329 21.35 11.24 -14.31
C GLN A 329 22.11 10.94 -13.02
N PHE A 330 21.69 9.92 -12.26
CA PHE A 330 22.37 9.51 -11.04
C PHE A 330 23.78 8.99 -11.35
N TYR A 331 23.90 8.11 -12.35
CA TYR A 331 25.19 7.58 -12.79
C TYR A 331 26.15 8.68 -13.27
N ARG A 332 25.65 9.62 -14.08
CA ARG A 332 26.46 10.75 -14.58
C ARG A 332 27.01 11.63 -13.46
N GLN A 333 26.23 11.84 -12.40
CA GLN A 333 26.62 12.71 -11.29
C GLN A 333 27.49 12.01 -10.24
N THR A 334 27.37 10.69 -10.06
CA THR A 334 28.03 9.95 -8.98
C THR A 334 29.04 8.92 -9.47
N GLY A 335 28.97 8.46 -10.71
CA GLY A 335 29.71 7.31 -11.23
C GLY A 335 29.22 5.96 -10.68
N VAL A 336 28.18 5.93 -9.87
CA VAL A 336 27.63 4.72 -9.21
C VAL A 336 26.44 4.18 -9.98
N LYS A 337 26.50 2.91 -10.37
CA LYS A 337 25.41 2.21 -11.06
C LYS A 337 24.30 1.82 -10.08
N ILE A 338 23.05 1.89 -10.53
CA ILE A 338 21.89 1.42 -9.76
C ILE A 338 21.51 0.01 -10.23
N HIS A 339 21.52 -0.94 -9.31
CA HIS A 339 21.18 -2.34 -9.53
C HIS A 339 19.74 -2.61 -9.12
N GLU A 340 18.87 -2.88 -10.09
CA GLU A 340 17.47 -3.18 -9.83
C GLU A 340 17.27 -4.59 -9.25
N GLY A 341 16.19 -4.75 -8.47
CA GLY A 341 15.71 -6.04 -8.00
C GLY A 341 14.20 -6.04 -7.87
N PHE A 342 13.59 -7.21 -8.12
CA PHE A 342 12.17 -7.44 -8.03
C PHE A 342 11.87 -8.60 -7.07
N GLY A 343 10.80 -8.45 -6.33
CA GLY A 343 10.21 -9.45 -5.45
C GLY A 343 9.02 -8.86 -4.70
N GLN A 344 8.45 -9.62 -3.82
CA GLN A 344 7.20 -9.32 -3.12
C GLN A 344 7.38 -9.36 -1.61
N SER A 345 6.34 -9.01 -0.85
CA SER A 345 6.33 -9.24 0.61
C SER A 345 6.36 -10.73 0.94
N GLU A 346 5.91 -11.54 0.02
CA GLU A 346 5.84 -13.00 0.04
C GLU A 346 7.20 -13.68 -0.24
N THR A 347 8.19 -12.92 -0.73
CA THR A 347 9.49 -13.48 -1.16
C THR A 347 10.66 -12.62 -0.70
N THR A 348 11.89 -13.10 -0.92
CA THR A 348 13.08 -12.26 -1.07
C THR A 348 13.20 -11.83 -2.55
N PRO A 349 14.23 -11.09 -3.02
CA PRO A 349 14.37 -10.79 -4.43
C PRO A 349 14.34 -12.04 -5.31
N LEU A 350 13.32 -12.13 -6.18
CA LEU A 350 13.19 -13.17 -7.20
C LEU A 350 14.09 -12.88 -8.38
N LEU A 351 14.10 -11.62 -8.82
CA LEU A 351 14.94 -11.12 -9.91
C LEU A 351 15.88 -10.06 -9.35
N MET A 352 17.12 -10.02 -9.82
CA MET A 352 18.08 -9.02 -9.39
C MET A 352 19.20 -8.82 -10.42
N THR A 353 19.72 -7.61 -10.46
CA THR A 353 20.99 -7.30 -11.09
C THR A 353 22.08 -7.57 -10.05
N SER A 354 22.73 -8.73 -10.15
CA SER A 354 23.74 -9.18 -9.17
C SER A 354 25.03 -8.36 -9.29
N LYS A 355 25.95 -8.59 -8.35
CA LYS A 355 27.23 -7.87 -8.30
C LYS A 355 28.16 -8.08 -9.51
N TRP A 356 27.90 -9.05 -10.36
CA TRP A 356 28.67 -9.30 -11.59
C TRP A 356 27.99 -8.83 -12.85
N MET A 357 26.73 -8.37 -12.74
CA MET A 357 25.95 -7.96 -13.88
C MET A 357 26.05 -6.46 -14.15
N GLU A 358 26.06 -6.10 -15.43
CA GLU A 358 25.82 -4.73 -15.82
C GLU A 358 24.31 -4.42 -15.75
N PRO A 359 23.91 -3.34 -15.08
CA PRO A 359 22.52 -2.92 -15.08
C PRO A 359 22.02 -2.60 -16.49
N LYS A 360 20.89 -3.16 -16.86
CA LYS A 360 20.21 -2.91 -18.12
C LYS A 360 18.95 -2.10 -17.82
N THR A 361 18.93 -0.85 -18.25
CA THR A 361 17.82 0.07 -17.94
C THR A 361 16.48 -0.48 -18.41
N GLY A 362 15.46 -0.45 -17.54
CA GLY A 362 14.14 -1.03 -17.80
C GLY A 362 14.01 -2.51 -17.49
N SER A 363 15.10 -3.17 -17.10
CA SER A 363 15.10 -4.56 -16.67
C SER A 363 15.24 -4.67 -15.14
N THR A 364 14.57 -5.65 -14.55
CA THR A 364 14.68 -6.00 -13.14
C THR A 364 15.82 -6.97 -12.83
N GLY A 365 16.64 -7.32 -13.82
CA GLY A 365 17.76 -8.26 -13.70
C GLY A 365 17.43 -9.67 -14.18
N ARG A 366 18.15 -10.67 -13.65
CA ARG A 366 18.00 -12.08 -13.97
C ARG A 366 17.49 -12.87 -12.76
N PRO A 367 16.97 -14.09 -12.94
CA PRO A 367 16.52 -14.95 -11.85
C PRO A 367 17.58 -15.13 -10.76
N SER A 368 17.15 -15.01 -9.51
CA SER A 368 17.94 -15.41 -8.36
C SER A 368 18.03 -16.92 -8.30
N PRO A 369 19.23 -17.54 -8.24
CA PRO A 369 19.36 -18.99 -8.18
C PRO A 369 18.87 -19.59 -6.84
N ALA A 370 18.43 -18.76 -5.88
CA ALA A 370 17.76 -19.23 -4.67
C ALA A 370 16.33 -19.74 -4.96
N TYR A 371 15.82 -19.53 -6.18
CA TYR A 371 14.48 -19.92 -6.61
C TYR A 371 14.53 -20.57 -8.00
N ASP A 372 13.63 -21.49 -8.27
CA ASP A 372 13.39 -22.03 -9.61
C ASP A 372 12.32 -21.17 -10.30
N ILE A 373 12.76 -20.12 -10.99
CA ILE A 373 11.89 -19.11 -11.59
C ILE A 373 11.65 -19.39 -13.06
N ALA A 374 10.39 -19.33 -13.48
CA ALA A 374 9.97 -19.43 -14.86
C ALA A 374 9.02 -18.31 -15.27
N LEU A 375 8.85 -18.13 -16.57
CA LEU A 375 7.75 -17.37 -17.18
C LEU A 375 6.79 -18.36 -17.82
N VAL A 376 5.52 -18.29 -17.44
CA VAL A 376 4.49 -19.24 -17.95
C VAL A 376 3.31 -18.51 -18.59
N ASP A 377 2.67 -19.18 -19.54
CA ASP A 377 1.41 -18.75 -20.14
C ASP A 377 0.20 -19.03 -19.21
N GLU A 378 -1.02 -18.74 -19.69
CA GLU A 378 -2.26 -19.00 -18.95
C GLU A 378 -2.54 -20.51 -18.71
N GLN A 379 -1.85 -21.40 -19.39
CA GLN A 379 -1.93 -22.85 -19.27
C GLN A 379 -0.82 -23.44 -18.40
N GLY A 380 0.10 -22.61 -17.88
CA GLY A 380 1.24 -23.03 -17.06
C GLY A 380 2.44 -23.55 -17.83
N HIS A 381 2.46 -23.40 -19.17
CA HIS A 381 3.61 -23.79 -20.00
C HIS A 381 4.63 -22.65 -20.07
N ASP A 382 5.92 -23.03 -20.17
CA ASP A 382 7.00 -22.07 -20.35
C ASP A 382 6.83 -21.28 -21.64
N VAL A 383 7.08 -19.96 -21.57
CA VAL A 383 7.10 -19.11 -22.74
C VAL A 383 8.53 -18.91 -23.26
N GLU A 384 8.65 -18.68 -24.57
CA GLU A 384 9.92 -18.38 -25.24
C GLU A 384 10.43 -16.97 -24.90
N ASP A 385 11.71 -16.70 -25.20
CA ASP A 385 12.30 -15.36 -25.06
C ASP A 385 11.55 -14.35 -25.94
N GLY A 386 11.30 -13.17 -25.40
CA GLY A 386 10.51 -12.12 -26.04
C GLY A 386 8.99 -12.28 -25.90
N VAL A 387 8.51 -13.39 -25.33
CA VAL A 387 7.08 -13.64 -25.08
C VAL A 387 6.74 -13.29 -23.65
N GLU A 388 5.59 -12.64 -23.46
CA GLU A 388 5.05 -12.27 -22.14
C GLU A 388 4.54 -13.50 -21.39
N GLY A 389 4.89 -13.63 -20.11
CA GLY A 389 4.43 -14.67 -19.22
C GLY A 389 4.29 -14.17 -17.78
N GLU A 390 3.60 -14.95 -16.96
CA GLU A 390 3.56 -14.74 -15.52
C GLU A 390 4.86 -15.23 -14.89
N ILE A 391 5.42 -14.45 -13.97
CA ILE A 391 6.56 -14.90 -13.16
C ILE A 391 6.05 -15.89 -12.12
N VAL A 392 6.59 -17.11 -12.15
CA VAL A 392 6.26 -18.15 -11.18
C VAL A 392 7.52 -18.72 -10.51
N VAL A 393 7.34 -19.29 -9.33
CA VAL A 393 8.38 -20.06 -8.64
C VAL A 393 7.94 -21.53 -8.63
N ARG A 394 8.70 -22.41 -9.28
CA ARG A 394 8.45 -23.85 -9.27
C ARG A 394 8.85 -24.44 -7.92
N LEU A 395 8.06 -25.41 -7.47
CA LEU A 395 8.23 -26.05 -6.17
C LEU A 395 8.68 -27.51 -6.26
N ASP A 396 9.03 -27.99 -7.44
CA ASP A 396 9.46 -29.39 -7.68
C ASP A 396 10.70 -29.78 -6.87
N LYS A 397 11.56 -28.80 -6.56
CA LYS A 397 12.77 -28.97 -5.73
C LYS A 397 12.53 -28.72 -4.23
N GLY A 398 11.27 -28.56 -3.83
CA GLY A 398 10.86 -28.20 -2.48
C GLY A 398 10.57 -26.73 -2.28
N HIS A 399 10.21 -26.35 -1.06
CA HIS A 399 9.83 -24.99 -0.70
C HIS A 399 11.08 -24.13 -0.40
N PRO A 400 11.37 -23.05 -1.18
CA PRO A 400 12.57 -22.23 -0.95
C PRO A 400 12.51 -21.48 0.37
N ALA A 401 13.64 -21.36 1.07
CA ALA A 401 13.73 -20.72 2.39
C ALA A 401 13.25 -19.26 2.43
N GLY A 402 13.30 -18.55 1.32
CA GLY A 402 12.86 -17.14 1.21
C GLY A 402 11.43 -16.96 0.76
N LEU A 403 10.73 -18.04 0.40
CA LEU A 403 9.32 -18.01 0.02
C LEU A 403 8.46 -18.08 1.30
N PHE A 404 7.37 -17.34 1.36
CA PHE A 404 6.46 -17.34 2.49
C PHE A 404 5.73 -18.68 2.63
N LEU A 405 5.33 -19.02 3.86
CA LEU A 405 4.62 -20.29 4.16
C LEU A 405 3.17 -20.29 3.67
N GLY A 406 2.65 -19.12 3.30
CA GLY A 406 1.26 -18.89 2.94
C GLY A 406 0.70 -17.68 3.69
N TYR A 407 -0.59 -17.38 3.43
CA TYR A 407 -1.29 -16.31 4.15
C TYR A 407 -1.85 -16.86 5.47
N TYR A 408 -1.36 -16.33 6.58
CA TYR A 408 -1.73 -16.79 7.92
C TYR A 408 -3.24 -16.78 8.14
N ARG A 409 -3.80 -17.94 8.55
CA ARG A 409 -5.23 -18.18 8.77
C ARG A 409 -6.11 -17.88 7.53
N ASN A 410 -5.55 -18.00 6.34
CA ASN A 410 -6.30 -17.77 5.11
C ASN A 410 -5.89 -18.79 4.03
N GLN A 411 -6.39 -20.01 4.16
CA GLN A 411 -6.06 -21.12 3.25
C GLN A 411 -6.56 -20.86 1.83
N GLU A 412 -7.78 -20.31 1.68
CA GLU A 412 -8.35 -19.97 0.36
C GLU A 412 -7.42 -19.04 -0.44
N GLN A 413 -6.91 -18.00 0.19
CA GLN A 413 -5.99 -17.07 -0.47
C GLN A 413 -4.61 -17.69 -0.68
N THR A 414 -4.20 -18.63 0.15
CA THR A 414 -2.96 -19.40 -0.03
C THR A 414 -3.08 -20.31 -1.23
N ASP A 415 -4.15 -21.09 -1.32
CA ASP A 415 -4.41 -22.00 -2.45
C ASP A 415 -4.58 -21.23 -3.77
N ALA A 416 -5.10 -20.02 -3.73
CA ALA A 416 -5.24 -19.14 -4.90
C ALA A 416 -3.90 -18.68 -5.51
N VAL A 417 -2.78 -18.83 -4.81
CA VAL A 417 -1.44 -18.47 -5.31
C VAL A 417 -0.47 -19.66 -5.34
N PHE A 418 -0.82 -20.78 -4.67
CA PHE A 418 -0.06 -22.03 -4.73
C PHE A 418 -0.89 -23.10 -5.43
N TYR A 419 -0.68 -23.27 -6.71
CA TYR A 419 -1.36 -24.29 -7.51
C TYR A 419 -0.43 -24.82 -8.62
N ASP A 420 -0.75 -25.96 -9.21
CA ASP A 420 0.01 -26.62 -10.28
C ASP A 420 1.51 -26.79 -9.98
N GLY A 421 1.87 -27.01 -8.68
CA GLY A 421 3.26 -27.17 -8.25
C GLY A 421 4.08 -25.88 -8.28
N MET A 422 3.43 -24.72 -8.36
CA MET A 422 4.07 -23.42 -8.48
C MET A 422 3.50 -22.39 -7.49
N TYR A 423 4.33 -21.40 -7.14
CA TYR A 423 3.86 -20.14 -6.55
C TYR A 423 3.66 -19.13 -7.68
N HIS A 424 2.44 -18.64 -7.82
CA HIS A 424 2.02 -17.65 -8.80
C HIS A 424 2.13 -16.24 -8.22
N THR A 425 3.03 -15.43 -8.79
CA THR A 425 3.26 -14.08 -8.28
C THR A 425 2.15 -13.10 -8.65
N GLY A 426 1.40 -13.37 -9.72
CA GLY A 426 0.46 -12.44 -10.34
C GLY A 426 1.15 -11.28 -11.06
N ASP A 427 2.46 -11.33 -11.25
CA ASP A 427 3.26 -10.32 -11.93
C ASP A 427 3.72 -10.83 -13.29
N MET A 428 3.55 -9.99 -14.34
CA MET A 428 3.87 -10.31 -15.74
C MET A 428 5.21 -9.71 -16.14
N ALA A 429 5.99 -10.47 -16.89
CA ALA A 429 7.26 -10.04 -17.47
C ALA A 429 7.50 -10.71 -18.83
N TRP A 430 8.50 -10.27 -19.55
CA TRP A 430 9.11 -10.99 -20.67
C TRP A 430 10.62 -11.06 -20.47
N ARG A 431 11.26 -12.08 -21.01
CA ARG A 431 12.71 -12.30 -20.91
C ARG A 431 13.36 -11.98 -22.26
N ASP A 432 14.44 -11.20 -22.23
CA ASP A 432 15.21 -10.94 -23.44
C ASP A 432 16.25 -12.06 -23.72
N VAL A 433 16.87 -11.97 -24.87
CA VAL A 433 17.89 -12.96 -25.34
C VAL A 433 19.12 -13.06 -24.44
N ASP A 434 19.38 -12.03 -23.63
CA ASP A 434 20.48 -12.01 -22.66
C ASP A 434 20.03 -12.55 -21.29
N GLY A 435 18.77 -13.00 -21.16
CA GLY A 435 18.19 -13.57 -19.94
C GLY A 435 17.69 -12.53 -18.93
N TYR A 436 17.65 -11.23 -19.29
CA TYR A 436 17.11 -10.19 -18.40
C TYR A 436 15.59 -10.15 -18.48
N PHE A 437 14.96 -10.02 -17.33
CA PHE A 437 13.51 -9.90 -17.21
C PHE A 437 13.08 -8.44 -17.23
N ASN A 438 12.09 -8.16 -18.07
CA ASN A 438 11.50 -6.85 -18.24
C ASN A 438 10.08 -6.87 -17.68
N PHE A 439 9.87 -6.15 -16.58
CA PHE A 439 8.59 -6.11 -15.86
C PHE A 439 7.52 -5.35 -16.68
N ILE A 440 6.32 -5.95 -16.80
CA ILE A 440 5.18 -5.36 -17.54
C ILE A 440 4.19 -4.74 -16.57
N GLY A 441 3.84 -5.48 -15.51
CA GLY A 441 2.84 -5.07 -14.53
C GLY A 441 2.16 -6.26 -13.86
N ARG A 442 1.19 -5.98 -13.00
CA ARG A 442 0.30 -7.01 -12.45
C ARG A 442 -0.56 -7.58 -13.56
N SER A 443 -0.87 -8.87 -13.51
CA SER A 443 -1.76 -9.53 -14.47
C SER A 443 -3.14 -8.87 -14.55
N ASP A 444 -3.64 -8.33 -13.42
CA ASP A 444 -4.89 -7.59 -13.30
C ASP A 444 -4.78 -6.10 -13.70
N ASP A 445 -3.59 -5.57 -13.92
CA ASP A 445 -3.31 -4.19 -14.37
C ASP A 445 -2.98 -4.10 -15.87
N VAL A 446 -2.58 -5.21 -16.52
CA VAL A 446 -2.25 -5.23 -17.96
C VAL A 446 -3.47 -4.85 -18.80
N ILE A 447 -3.29 -3.88 -19.69
CA ILE A 447 -4.35 -3.30 -20.52
C ILE A 447 -4.46 -4.10 -21.83
N LYS A 448 -5.62 -4.72 -22.03
CA LYS A 448 -5.92 -5.51 -23.26
C LYS A 448 -6.64 -4.62 -24.29
N SER A 449 -5.89 -3.95 -25.17
CA SER A 449 -6.42 -2.99 -26.16
C SER A 449 -6.24 -3.47 -27.59
N SER A 450 -7.34 -3.73 -28.30
CA SER A 450 -7.32 -4.14 -29.73
C SER A 450 -6.37 -5.33 -30.02
N GLY A 451 -6.33 -6.30 -29.09
CA GLY A 451 -5.45 -7.49 -29.20
C GLY A 451 -4.02 -7.28 -28.67
N TYR A 452 -3.63 -6.05 -28.34
CA TYR A 452 -2.34 -5.77 -27.70
C TYR A 452 -2.47 -5.85 -26.18
N ARG A 453 -1.43 -6.38 -25.55
CA ARG A 453 -1.21 -6.28 -24.10
C ARG A 453 -0.30 -5.09 -23.84
N ILE A 454 -0.70 -4.14 -23.03
CA ILE A 454 0.04 -2.92 -22.74
C ILE A 454 0.28 -2.84 -21.25
N GLY A 455 1.55 -2.87 -20.87
CA GLY A 455 1.97 -2.67 -19.47
C GLY A 455 1.76 -1.21 -19.07
N PRO A 456 1.03 -0.94 -17.97
CA PRO A 456 0.88 0.43 -17.46
C PRO A 456 2.21 1.13 -17.25
N PHE A 457 3.20 0.41 -16.73
CA PHE A 457 4.51 0.92 -16.39
C PHE A 457 5.28 1.52 -17.59
N GLU A 458 5.21 0.88 -18.75
CA GLU A 458 5.90 1.39 -19.96
C GLU A 458 5.36 2.77 -20.38
N VAL A 459 4.05 2.95 -20.27
CA VAL A 459 3.39 4.22 -20.60
C VAL A 459 3.69 5.27 -19.54
N GLU A 460 3.68 4.88 -18.26
CA GLU A 460 4.06 5.76 -17.14
C GLU A 460 5.52 6.22 -17.28
N SER A 461 6.43 5.30 -17.60
CA SER A 461 7.85 5.62 -17.82
C SER A 461 8.03 6.63 -18.95
N ALA A 462 7.32 6.44 -20.07
CA ALA A 462 7.37 7.38 -21.19
C ALA A 462 6.82 8.76 -20.77
N LEU A 463 5.69 8.82 -20.07
CA LEU A 463 5.10 10.08 -19.60
C LEU A 463 6.02 10.82 -18.62
N LEU A 464 6.70 10.10 -17.72
CA LEU A 464 7.61 10.68 -16.73
C LEU A 464 8.86 11.33 -17.35
N THR A 465 9.20 11.03 -18.61
CA THR A 465 10.28 11.74 -19.34
C THR A 465 9.85 13.11 -19.85
N HIS A 466 8.55 13.43 -19.82
CA HIS A 466 8.04 14.72 -20.24
C HIS A 466 8.18 15.76 -19.12
N PRO A 467 8.73 16.98 -19.40
CA PRO A 467 9.03 17.98 -18.35
C PRO A 467 7.81 18.52 -17.61
N ALA A 468 6.60 18.38 -18.14
CA ALA A 468 5.35 18.76 -17.49
C ALA A 468 4.88 17.76 -16.44
N VAL A 469 5.32 16.48 -16.49
CA VAL A 469 4.79 15.40 -15.67
C VAL A 469 5.60 15.25 -14.38
N LEU A 470 4.93 15.42 -13.24
CA LEU A 470 5.51 15.15 -11.92
C LEU A 470 5.34 13.69 -11.55
N GLU A 471 4.10 13.20 -11.67
CA GLU A 471 3.69 11.82 -11.38
C GLU A 471 2.57 11.42 -12.35
N CYS A 472 2.44 10.15 -12.63
CA CYS A 472 1.31 9.64 -13.40
C CYS A 472 0.95 8.21 -12.99
N ALA A 473 -0.30 7.84 -13.25
CA ALA A 473 -0.80 6.49 -13.13
C ALA A 473 -1.52 6.11 -14.43
N VAL A 474 -1.24 4.91 -14.93
CA VAL A 474 -1.87 4.40 -16.15
C VAL A 474 -2.81 3.25 -15.79
N THR A 475 -4.02 3.30 -16.32
CA THR A 475 -5.09 2.34 -16.07
C THR A 475 -5.83 1.97 -17.34
N ALA A 476 -6.51 0.83 -17.32
CA ALA A 476 -7.42 0.42 -18.37
C ALA A 476 -8.81 1.07 -18.21
N VAL A 477 -9.38 1.58 -19.29
CA VAL A 477 -10.77 2.00 -19.34
C VAL A 477 -11.51 1.17 -20.41
N PRO A 478 -12.69 0.60 -20.12
CA PRO A 478 -13.49 -0.14 -21.10
C PRO A 478 -13.78 0.70 -22.34
N HIS A 479 -13.73 0.09 -23.52
CA HIS A 479 -14.03 0.74 -24.80
C HIS A 479 -14.81 -0.21 -25.72
N PRO A 480 -15.94 0.20 -26.33
CA PRO A 480 -16.82 -0.69 -27.10
C PRO A 480 -16.13 -1.42 -28.25
N ASP A 481 -15.26 -0.73 -29.01
CA ASP A 481 -14.62 -1.31 -30.19
C ASP A 481 -13.24 -1.94 -29.92
N ARG A 482 -12.61 -1.66 -28.75
CA ARG A 482 -11.22 -2.03 -28.47
C ARG A 482 -11.05 -2.93 -27.26
N GLY A 483 -12.18 -3.29 -26.61
CA GLY A 483 -12.17 -3.95 -25.29
C GLY A 483 -11.74 -2.96 -24.21
N GLN A 484 -10.51 -2.49 -24.25
CA GLN A 484 -9.99 -1.47 -23.32
C GLN A 484 -9.16 -0.41 -24.08
N VAL A 485 -9.00 0.76 -23.46
CA VAL A 485 -8.07 1.80 -23.91
C VAL A 485 -7.20 2.27 -22.73
N VAL A 486 -6.02 2.78 -23.08
CA VAL A 486 -5.07 3.33 -22.12
C VAL A 486 -5.56 4.70 -21.64
N LYS A 487 -5.67 4.87 -20.33
CA LYS A 487 -5.89 6.16 -19.67
C LYS A 487 -4.66 6.50 -18.82
N ALA A 488 -4.23 7.76 -18.88
CA ALA A 488 -3.21 8.32 -18.00
C ALA A 488 -3.84 9.37 -17.07
N THR A 489 -3.70 9.19 -15.77
CA THR A 489 -4.01 10.17 -14.74
C THR A 489 -2.72 10.85 -14.34
N VAL A 490 -2.60 12.16 -14.57
CA VAL A 490 -1.33 12.90 -14.55
C VAL A 490 -1.37 14.03 -13.52
N VAL A 491 -0.31 14.11 -12.71
CA VAL A 491 -0.02 15.26 -11.84
C VAL A 491 1.04 16.12 -12.51
N LEU A 492 0.75 17.40 -12.70
CA LEU A 492 1.68 18.34 -13.34
C LEU A 492 2.72 18.90 -12.36
N VAL A 493 3.89 19.24 -12.90
CA VAL A 493 4.94 19.96 -12.16
C VAL A 493 4.43 21.37 -11.86
N LYS A 494 4.35 21.74 -10.57
CA LYS A 494 3.94 23.09 -10.15
C LYS A 494 5.05 24.12 -10.47
N ASN A 495 4.65 25.36 -10.76
CA ASN A 495 5.55 26.51 -10.97
C ASN A 495 6.45 26.45 -12.22
N ARG A 496 6.07 25.69 -13.25
CA ARG A 496 6.77 25.67 -14.55
C ARG A 496 5.89 26.12 -15.74
N GLY A 497 4.73 26.71 -15.48
CA GLY A 497 3.85 27.28 -16.52
C GLY A 497 3.05 26.22 -17.30
N TYR A 498 2.98 24.98 -16.82
CA TYR A 498 2.12 23.96 -17.41
C TYR A 498 0.75 23.99 -16.77
N GLU A 499 -0.29 24.13 -17.61
CA GLU A 499 -1.68 24.15 -17.20
C GLU A 499 -2.46 23.04 -17.93
N PRO A 500 -3.48 22.44 -17.30
CA PRO A 500 -4.37 21.45 -17.93
C PRO A 500 -4.98 22.04 -19.20
N SER A 501 -4.73 21.42 -20.35
CA SER A 501 -5.27 21.88 -21.63
C SER A 501 -5.32 20.76 -22.66
N GLU A 502 -6.19 20.87 -23.68
CA GLU A 502 -6.21 19.94 -24.79
C GLU A 502 -4.90 19.92 -25.60
N ALA A 503 -4.20 21.05 -25.67
CA ALA A 503 -2.90 21.15 -26.31
C ALA A 503 -1.87 20.28 -25.59
N LEU A 504 -1.81 20.37 -24.25
CA LEU A 504 -0.93 19.55 -23.42
C LEU A 504 -1.29 18.06 -23.48
N ILE A 505 -2.58 17.71 -23.55
CA ILE A 505 -3.02 16.32 -23.77
C ILE A 505 -2.44 15.77 -25.07
N LYS A 506 -2.57 16.51 -26.18
CA LYS A 506 -2.01 16.09 -27.48
C LYS A 506 -0.47 16.00 -27.46
N GLU A 507 0.17 16.92 -26.75
CA GLU A 507 1.63 16.92 -26.57
C GLU A 507 2.09 15.65 -25.84
N LEU A 508 1.45 15.31 -24.70
CA LEU A 508 1.75 14.09 -23.93
C LEU A 508 1.47 12.82 -24.74
N GLN A 509 0.35 12.76 -25.47
CA GLN A 509 0.02 11.64 -26.34
C GLN A 509 1.07 11.44 -27.44
N ASN A 510 1.52 12.54 -28.08
CA ASN A 510 2.54 12.49 -29.12
C ASN A 510 3.92 12.15 -28.54
N HIS A 511 4.22 12.63 -27.35
CA HIS A 511 5.44 12.27 -26.63
C HIS A 511 5.51 10.75 -26.41
N VAL A 512 4.45 10.14 -25.87
CA VAL A 512 4.41 8.68 -25.65
C VAL A 512 4.56 7.93 -26.99
N LYS A 513 3.87 8.34 -28.06
CA LYS A 513 4.04 7.72 -29.40
C LYS A 513 5.46 7.78 -29.93
N LYS A 514 6.21 8.81 -29.58
CA LYS A 514 7.60 9.01 -30.01
C LYS A 514 8.60 8.17 -29.20
N VAL A 515 8.33 8.04 -27.89
CA VAL A 515 9.22 7.37 -26.94
C VAL A 515 8.97 5.85 -26.89
N THR A 516 7.71 5.41 -27.16
CA THR A 516 7.31 4.00 -27.16
C THR A 516 6.67 3.60 -28.49
N ALA A 517 6.08 2.39 -28.54
CA ALA A 517 5.31 1.97 -29.72
C ALA A 517 4.00 2.81 -29.84
N PRO A 518 3.63 3.25 -31.06
CA PRO A 518 2.49 4.14 -31.27
C PRO A 518 1.16 3.66 -30.73
N TYR A 519 0.92 2.35 -30.61
CA TYR A 519 -0.34 1.81 -30.09
C TYR A 519 -0.47 1.95 -28.55
N LYS A 520 0.63 2.24 -27.81
CA LYS A 520 0.68 2.33 -26.36
C LYS A 520 0.25 3.70 -25.82
N TYR A 521 0.07 4.73 -26.66
CA TYR A 521 -0.25 6.08 -26.17
C TYR A 521 -1.57 6.12 -25.41
N PRO A 522 -1.67 6.93 -24.33
CA PRO A 522 -2.92 7.09 -23.61
C PRO A 522 -3.96 7.83 -24.47
N ARG A 523 -5.11 7.18 -24.69
CA ARG A 523 -6.21 7.80 -25.43
C ARG A 523 -6.97 8.79 -24.56
N ILE A 524 -6.95 8.60 -23.27
CA ILE A 524 -7.54 9.47 -22.27
C ILE A 524 -6.41 9.98 -21.39
N VAL A 525 -6.34 11.29 -21.19
CA VAL A 525 -5.43 11.93 -20.23
C VAL A 525 -6.27 12.79 -19.30
N GLU A 526 -6.15 12.56 -17.99
CA GLU A 526 -6.82 13.31 -16.95
C GLU A 526 -5.78 13.97 -16.06
N PHE A 527 -5.95 15.25 -15.76
CA PHE A 527 -5.09 15.98 -14.83
C PHE A 527 -5.72 16.01 -13.44
N VAL A 528 -4.91 15.74 -12.42
CA VAL A 528 -5.30 15.73 -11.01
C VAL A 528 -4.26 16.43 -10.16
N ASP A 529 -4.65 16.90 -8.97
CA ASP A 529 -3.72 17.53 -8.03
C ASP A 529 -2.80 16.52 -7.34
N GLU A 530 -3.31 15.30 -7.08
CA GLU A 530 -2.56 14.19 -6.48
C GLU A 530 -3.14 12.83 -6.89
N LEU A 531 -2.31 11.79 -6.87
CA LEU A 531 -2.72 10.42 -7.11
C LEU A 531 -3.10 9.73 -5.80
N PRO A 532 -4.11 8.83 -5.78
CA PRO A 532 -4.40 8.02 -4.62
C PRO A 532 -3.25 7.06 -4.35
N LYS A 533 -2.75 7.09 -3.11
CA LYS A 533 -1.61 6.26 -2.69
C LYS A 533 -1.98 5.44 -1.47
N THR A 534 -1.34 4.28 -1.33
CA THR A 534 -1.35 3.53 -0.08
C THR A 534 -0.53 4.27 0.97
N ILE A 535 -0.66 3.87 2.24
CA ILE A 535 0.18 4.36 3.34
C ILE A 535 1.69 4.17 3.01
N SER A 536 2.04 3.17 2.20
CA SER A 536 3.41 2.92 1.74
C SER A 536 3.86 3.81 0.57
N GLY A 537 3.01 4.68 0.05
CA GLY A 537 3.29 5.56 -1.08
C GLY A 537 3.06 4.92 -2.46
N LYS A 538 2.62 3.65 -2.54
CA LYS A 538 2.29 2.99 -3.82
C LYS A 538 0.98 3.53 -4.38
N ILE A 539 0.94 3.80 -5.68
CA ILE A 539 -0.25 4.25 -6.38
C ILE A 539 -1.33 3.17 -6.35
N GLN A 540 -2.55 3.55 -5.93
CA GLN A 540 -3.70 2.65 -5.85
C GLN A 540 -4.48 2.66 -7.18
N ARG A 541 -3.94 1.99 -8.22
CA ARG A 541 -4.58 1.91 -9.55
C ARG A 541 -6.00 1.37 -9.49
N LYS A 542 -6.31 0.47 -8.55
CA LYS A 542 -7.67 -0.04 -8.35
C LYS A 542 -8.65 1.06 -7.98
N LEU A 543 -8.27 2.04 -7.14
CA LEU A 543 -9.14 3.19 -6.84
C LEU A 543 -9.35 4.05 -8.08
N ILE A 544 -8.29 4.29 -8.86
CA ILE A 544 -8.39 5.00 -10.14
C ILE A 544 -9.31 4.25 -11.09
N ARG A 545 -9.11 2.93 -11.29
CA ARG A 545 -9.98 2.09 -12.10
C ARG A 545 -11.43 2.06 -11.63
N ASN A 546 -11.68 2.00 -10.32
CA ASN A 546 -13.04 2.04 -9.77
C ASN A 546 -13.72 3.39 -10.05
N THR A 547 -12.96 4.47 -9.99
CA THR A 547 -13.42 5.80 -10.43
C THR A 547 -13.67 5.79 -11.93
N ASP A 548 -12.81 5.11 -12.72
CA ASP A 548 -12.88 4.98 -14.17
C ASP A 548 -13.94 3.97 -14.64
N ALA A 549 -14.14 2.87 -13.93
CA ALA A 549 -15.24 1.91 -14.21
C ALA A 549 -16.61 2.57 -14.00
N GLY A 550 -16.67 3.67 -13.21
CA GLY A 550 -17.76 4.65 -13.27
C GLY A 550 -17.72 5.59 -14.48
N THR A 551 -16.63 5.60 -15.31
CA THR A 551 -16.45 6.54 -16.44
C THR A 551 -16.48 5.91 -17.82
N GLY A 552 -16.51 4.58 -17.92
CA GLY A 552 -16.61 3.84 -19.21
C GLY A 552 -18.04 3.72 -19.76
N ALA A 553 -19.04 4.08 -18.98
CA ALA A 553 -20.41 4.36 -19.36
C ALA A 553 -20.95 5.37 -18.36
N GLU A 554 -20.97 6.66 -18.76
CA GLU A 554 -21.88 7.62 -18.15
C GLU A 554 -21.47 8.12 -16.74
N ARG A 555 -20.62 9.13 -16.70
CA ARG A 555 -20.35 9.95 -15.51
C ARG A 555 -21.66 10.50 -14.96
N LEU A 556 -21.93 10.32 -13.66
CA LEU A 556 -23.04 11.00 -13.00
C LEU A 556 -22.77 12.53 -13.00
N ILE A 557 -23.52 13.25 -13.79
CA ILE A 557 -23.50 14.71 -13.80
C ILE A 557 -24.58 15.19 -12.84
N VAL A 558 -24.18 15.70 -11.68
CA VAL A 558 -25.08 16.25 -10.68
C VAL A 558 -25.13 17.77 -10.84
N ARG A 559 -26.35 18.30 -11.07
CA ARG A 559 -26.58 19.73 -11.12
C ARG A 559 -27.96 20.11 -10.55
N LYS A 560 -28.20 21.39 -10.33
CA LYS A 560 -29.50 21.87 -9.95
C LYS A 560 -30.50 21.61 -11.09
N ALA A 561 -31.70 21.18 -10.72
CA ALA A 561 -32.81 21.05 -11.66
C ALA A 561 -33.18 22.42 -12.27
N ARG A 562 -33.59 22.40 -13.52
CA ARG A 562 -34.04 23.56 -14.27
C ARG A 562 -35.47 23.29 -14.80
N PRO A 563 -36.30 24.31 -15.08
CA PRO A 563 -37.62 24.10 -15.64
C PRO A 563 -37.64 23.20 -16.89
N GLU A 564 -36.57 23.24 -17.69
CA GLU A 564 -36.42 22.39 -18.89
C GLU A 564 -36.31 20.89 -18.57
N ASP A 565 -35.98 20.53 -17.34
CA ASP A 565 -35.87 19.14 -16.89
C ASP A 565 -37.24 18.50 -16.57
N ALA A 566 -38.32 19.30 -16.48
CA ALA A 566 -39.65 18.87 -15.99
C ALA A 566 -40.17 17.62 -16.69
N GLN A 567 -40.12 17.58 -18.04
CA GLN A 567 -40.58 16.41 -18.80
C GLN A 567 -39.76 15.15 -18.46
N ALA A 568 -38.41 15.26 -18.36
CA ALA A 568 -37.54 14.16 -18.01
C ALA A 568 -37.78 13.71 -16.57
N MET A 569 -38.03 14.65 -15.65
CA MET A 569 -38.30 14.36 -14.24
C MET A 569 -39.64 13.65 -14.04
N LEU A 570 -40.72 14.06 -14.70
CA LEU A 570 -41.99 13.35 -14.63
C LEU A 570 -41.89 11.92 -15.18
N ALA A 571 -41.22 11.75 -16.32
CA ALA A 571 -40.93 10.41 -16.86
C ALA A 571 -40.09 9.55 -15.91
N TYR A 572 -39.11 10.16 -15.23
CA TYR A 572 -38.29 9.52 -14.22
C TYR A 572 -39.12 9.11 -12.97
N LEU A 573 -39.90 10.04 -12.40
CA LEU A 573 -40.65 9.81 -11.16
C LEU A 573 -41.69 8.68 -11.35
N ASN A 574 -42.45 8.68 -12.47
CA ASN A 574 -43.38 7.61 -12.77
C ASN A 574 -42.66 6.25 -12.94
N ARG A 575 -41.47 6.24 -13.53
CA ARG A 575 -40.70 5.01 -13.70
C ARG A 575 -40.11 4.51 -12.39
N VAL A 576 -39.45 5.37 -11.59
CA VAL A 576 -38.80 4.96 -10.34
C VAL A 576 -39.82 4.51 -9.28
N GLY A 577 -41.04 5.08 -9.30
CA GLY A 577 -42.14 4.66 -8.43
C GLY A 577 -42.58 3.21 -8.68
N GLY A 578 -42.41 2.72 -9.91
CA GLY A 578 -42.68 1.32 -10.27
C GLY A 578 -41.48 0.36 -10.03
N GLU A 579 -40.28 0.89 -9.74
CA GLU A 579 -39.08 0.09 -9.53
C GLU A 579 -38.85 -0.32 -8.06
N SER A 580 -39.58 0.34 -7.11
CA SER A 580 -39.35 0.08 -5.67
C SER A 580 -40.53 0.55 -4.84
N ASP A 581 -40.95 -0.29 -3.90
CA ASP A 581 -41.97 0.03 -2.89
C ASP A 581 -41.43 0.87 -1.71
N ASN A 582 -40.18 1.31 -1.78
CA ASN A 582 -39.52 2.10 -0.72
C ASN A 582 -39.77 3.62 -0.84
N LEU A 583 -40.53 4.05 -1.84
CA LEU A 583 -40.84 5.45 -2.08
C LEU A 583 -42.24 5.82 -1.57
N MET A 584 -42.48 7.12 -1.32
CA MET A 584 -43.77 7.66 -0.88
C MET A 584 -44.86 7.60 -1.99
N PHE A 585 -44.49 7.14 -3.19
CA PHE A 585 -45.39 7.10 -4.38
C PHE A 585 -45.08 5.84 -5.20
N GLY A 586 -46.10 5.34 -5.86
CA GLY A 586 -46.01 4.23 -6.81
C GLY A 586 -45.84 4.67 -8.26
N ALA A 587 -46.01 3.75 -9.22
CA ALA A 587 -45.80 3.95 -10.64
C ALA A 587 -46.63 5.13 -11.25
N ASP A 588 -47.84 5.36 -10.73
CA ASP A 588 -48.74 6.39 -11.22
C ASP A 588 -48.79 7.63 -10.32
N GLY A 589 -47.87 7.76 -9.37
CA GLY A 589 -47.90 8.81 -8.35
C GLY A 589 -47.87 10.24 -8.89
N PHE A 590 -47.30 10.42 -10.08
CA PHE A 590 -47.23 11.72 -10.77
C PHE A 590 -47.99 11.76 -12.10
N ALA A 591 -48.84 10.78 -12.40
CA ALA A 591 -49.56 10.71 -13.66
C ALA A 591 -50.55 11.88 -13.88
N HIS A 592 -50.95 12.55 -12.82
CA HIS A 592 -51.87 13.71 -12.87
C HIS A 592 -51.15 15.06 -13.01
N MET A 593 -49.81 15.11 -12.90
CA MET A 593 -49.01 16.33 -13.01
C MET A 593 -48.69 16.64 -14.47
N THR A 594 -48.90 17.90 -14.88
CA THR A 594 -48.48 18.38 -16.20
C THR A 594 -47.02 18.83 -16.19
N VAL A 595 -46.43 18.97 -17.37
CA VAL A 595 -45.07 19.50 -17.52
C VAL A 595 -44.99 20.93 -16.99
N GLU A 596 -46.04 21.72 -17.22
CA GLU A 596 -46.17 23.11 -16.75
C GLU A 596 -46.20 23.20 -15.22
N ASP A 597 -46.91 22.26 -14.55
CA ASP A 597 -46.93 22.20 -13.08
C ASP A 597 -45.56 21.91 -12.51
N GLU A 598 -44.83 20.93 -13.09
CA GLU A 598 -43.49 20.57 -12.68
C GLU A 598 -42.47 21.68 -12.96
N GLN A 599 -42.62 22.39 -14.11
CA GLN A 599 -41.78 23.57 -14.41
C GLN A 599 -41.99 24.67 -13.37
N ALA A 600 -43.22 24.95 -12.99
CA ALA A 600 -43.56 25.94 -11.97
C ALA A 600 -43.00 25.52 -10.60
N TYR A 601 -43.10 24.24 -10.25
CA TYR A 601 -42.56 23.70 -9.01
C TYR A 601 -41.01 23.82 -8.94
N ILE A 602 -40.32 23.42 -10.00
CA ILE A 602 -38.84 23.56 -10.09
C ILE A 602 -38.44 25.04 -10.00
N GLY A 603 -39.17 25.92 -10.71
CA GLY A 603 -38.87 27.36 -10.71
C GLY A 603 -39.12 28.05 -9.36
N ALA A 604 -39.97 27.49 -8.50
CA ALA A 604 -40.21 27.99 -7.15
C ALA A 604 -39.18 27.57 -6.11
N VAL A 605 -38.32 26.60 -6.42
CA VAL A 605 -37.28 26.12 -5.50
C VAL A 605 -36.19 27.19 -5.35
N SER A 606 -36.08 27.76 -4.15
CA SER A 606 -35.16 28.87 -3.90
C SER A 606 -34.65 28.89 -2.44
N GLY A 607 -33.69 29.77 -2.13
CA GLY A 607 -33.17 29.99 -0.80
C GLY A 607 -32.39 28.76 -0.26
N LYS A 608 -32.84 28.26 0.88
CA LYS A 608 -32.24 27.06 1.52
C LYS A 608 -32.68 25.74 0.90
N SER A 609 -33.66 25.78 0.00
CA SER A 609 -34.12 24.59 -0.71
C SER A 609 -33.34 24.40 -2.01
N VAL A 610 -33.13 23.15 -2.39
CA VAL A 610 -32.49 22.78 -3.65
C VAL A 610 -33.08 21.48 -4.17
N MET A 611 -33.22 21.39 -5.50
CA MET A 611 -33.53 20.15 -6.20
C MET A 611 -32.37 19.84 -7.16
N LEU A 612 -31.86 18.62 -7.06
CA LEU A 612 -30.74 18.13 -7.87
C LEU A 612 -31.21 17.02 -8.80
N VAL A 613 -30.71 17.07 -10.01
CA VAL A 613 -30.84 16.00 -11.00
C VAL A 613 -29.47 15.38 -11.26
N GLY A 614 -29.45 14.06 -11.30
CA GLY A 614 -28.26 13.29 -11.60
C GLY A 614 -28.42 12.55 -12.91
N TYR A 615 -27.73 12.97 -13.96
CA TYR A 615 -27.75 12.33 -15.27
C TYR A 615 -26.56 11.38 -15.42
N ILE A 616 -26.79 10.23 -16.02
CA ILE A 616 -25.81 9.29 -16.48
C ILE A 616 -25.98 9.15 -18.00
N GLY A 617 -25.03 9.71 -18.79
CA GLY A 617 -25.24 9.94 -20.24
C GLY A 617 -26.40 10.86 -20.51
N ALA A 618 -27.35 10.41 -21.34
CA ALA A 618 -28.61 11.15 -21.63
C ALA A 618 -29.74 10.79 -20.65
N GLU A 619 -29.57 9.86 -19.72
CA GLU A 619 -30.62 9.35 -18.86
C GLU A 619 -30.57 9.93 -17.45
N LEU A 620 -31.74 10.33 -16.95
CA LEU A 620 -31.90 10.77 -15.57
C LEU A 620 -31.85 9.55 -14.62
N ALA A 621 -30.78 9.47 -13.86
CA ALA A 621 -30.44 8.34 -12.98
C ALA A 621 -30.95 8.54 -11.54
N SER A 622 -31.01 9.80 -11.07
CA SER A 622 -31.42 10.16 -9.72
C SER A 622 -32.02 11.55 -9.64
N VAL A 623 -33.00 11.71 -8.78
CA VAL A 623 -33.52 13.01 -8.33
C VAL A 623 -33.41 13.07 -6.82
N ALA A 624 -32.90 14.19 -6.30
CA ALA A 624 -32.81 14.42 -4.88
C ALA A 624 -33.14 15.87 -4.52
N SER A 625 -33.77 16.08 -3.37
CA SER A 625 -34.13 17.40 -2.92
C SER A 625 -33.83 17.64 -1.46
N LEU A 626 -33.57 18.89 -1.15
CA LEU A 626 -33.47 19.41 0.21
C LEU A 626 -34.50 20.56 0.31
N LYS A 627 -35.48 20.42 1.22
CA LYS A 627 -36.53 21.41 1.46
C LYS A 627 -36.26 22.09 2.80
N GLY A 628 -35.81 23.35 2.76
CA GLY A 628 -35.59 24.17 3.95
C GLY A 628 -36.91 24.44 4.67
N MET A 629 -36.88 24.40 6.00
CA MET A 629 -38.00 24.75 6.85
C MET A 629 -38.09 26.26 7.13
N HIS A 630 -39.23 26.72 7.60
CA HIS A 630 -39.49 28.14 7.83
C HIS A 630 -39.63 28.48 9.32
N GLY A 631 -39.58 29.77 9.64
CA GLY A 631 -39.81 30.28 10.96
C GLY A 631 -38.75 29.78 11.98
N ARG A 632 -39.20 29.30 13.13
CA ARG A 632 -38.32 28.82 14.21
C ARG A 632 -37.60 27.54 13.88
N ALA A 633 -37.97 26.83 12.82
CA ALA A 633 -37.31 25.63 12.31
C ALA A 633 -36.37 25.92 11.12
N SER A 634 -36.07 27.19 10.80
CA SER A 634 -35.34 27.59 9.59
C SER A 634 -33.87 27.11 9.56
N HIS A 635 -33.35 26.51 10.64
CA HIS A 635 -32.07 25.83 10.74
C HIS A 635 -32.12 24.34 10.29
N ARG A 636 -33.33 23.86 9.89
CA ARG A 636 -33.57 22.45 9.49
C ARG A 636 -33.97 22.35 8.05
N ALA A 637 -33.73 21.19 7.46
CA ALA A 637 -34.25 20.85 6.13
C ALA A 637 -34.62 19.37 6.04
N ALA A 638 -35.70 19.08 5.29
CA ALA A 638 -36.10 17.71 4.96
C ALA A 638 -35.42 17.28 3.65
N LEU A 639 -34.93 16.03 3.62
CA LEU A 639 -34.23 15.43 2.48
C LEU A 639 -35.07 14.33 1.86
N ALA A 640 -35.12 14.31 0.53
CA ALA A 640 -35.66 13.20 -0.24
C ALA A 640 -34.67 12.83 -1.36
N ILE A 641 -34.54 11.54 -1.62
CA ILE A 641 -33.68 11.01 -2.68
C ILE A 641 -34.28 9.74 -3.28
N SER A 642 -34.17 9.61 -4.59
CA SER A 642 -34.45 8.38 -5.31
C SER A 642 -33.37 8.09 -6.35
N VAL A 643 -33.12 6.82 -6.61
CA VAL A 643 -32.17 6.35 -7.63
C VAL A 643 -32.80 5.20 -8.39
N ARG A 644 -32.73 5.23 -9.73
CA ARG A 644 -33.22 4.16 -10.59
C ARG A 644 -32.54 2.83 -10.22
N GLN A 645 -33.27 1.72 -10.19
CA GLN A 645 -32.83 0.40 -9.77
C GLN A 645 -31.55 -0.06 -10.50
N LYS A 646 -31.48 0.17 -11.81
CA LYS A 646 -30.31 -0.21 -12.64
C LYS A 646 -29.01 0.53 -12.29
N PHE A 647 -29.10 1.61 -11.52
CA PHE A 647 -27.95 2.39 -11.06
C PHE A 647 -27.66 2.21 -9.56
N TRP A 648 -28.33 1.27 -8.88
CA TRP A 648 -28.04 0.95 -7.49
C TRP A 648 -26.62 0.36 -7.34
N HIS A 649 -26.06 0.53 -6.16
CA HIS A 649 -24.69 0.08 -5.80
C HIS A 649 -23.55 0.67 -6.68
N ARG A 650 -23.83 1.71 -7.48
CA ARG A 650 -22.84 2.43 -8.31
C ARG A 650 -22.37 3.76 -7.68
N GLY A 651 -22.66 4.00 -6.41
CA GLY A 651 -22.25 5.23 -5.72
C GLY A 651 -23.09 6.47 -6.07
N VAL A 652 -24.14 6.34 -6.89
CA VAL A 652 -25.03 7.46 -7.29
C VAL A 652 -25.65 8.13 -6.08
N GLY A 653 -26.26 7.35 -5.16
CA GLY A 653 -26.86 7.89 -3.94
C GLY A 653 -25.85 8.65 -3.08
N THR A 654 -24.64 8.13 -2.91
CA THR A 654 -23.57 8.78 -2.13
C THR A 654 -23.19 10.14 -2.72
N GLN A 655 -23.02 10.24 -4.05
CA GLN A 655 -22.64 11.50 -4.71
C GLN A 655 -23.77 12.55 -4.61
N MET A 656 -25.02 12.14 -4.81
CA MET A 656 -26.18 13.03 -4.65
C MET A 656 -26.30 13.57 -3.22
N MET A 657 -26.15 12.69 -2.22
CA MET A 657 -26.18 13.05 -0.80
C MET A 657 -25.07 14.03 -0.44
N ASN A 658 -23.82 13.81 -0.88
CA ASN A 658 -22.72 14.72 -0.63
C ASN A 658 -23.03 16.13 -1.15
N ARG A 659 -23.58 16.25 -2.37
CA ARG A 659 -23.97 17.55 -2.95
C ARG A 659 -25.09 18.24 -2.18
N LEU A 660 -26.07 17.49 -1.65
CA LEU A 660 -27.10 18.06 -0.78
C LEU A 660 -26.52 18.54 0.55
N ILE A 661 -25.62 17.77 1.18
CA ILE A 661 -24.95 18.14 2.44
C ILE A 661 -24.08 19.38 2.25
N GLU A 662 -23.32 19.47 1.14
CA GLU A 662 -22.56 20.68 0.77
C GLU A 662 -23.47 21.90 0.66
N HIS A 663 -24.60 21.76 -0.03
CA HIS A 663 -25.60 22.86 -0.17
C HIS A 663 -26.19 23.26 1.19
N ALA A 664 -26.53 22.28 2.04
CA ALA A 664 -27.07 22.53 3.38
C ALA A 664 -26.07 23.34 4.24
N ARG A 665 -24.80 22.94 4.26
CA ARG A 665 -23.75 23.67 4.97
C ARG A 665 -23.58 25.11 4.48
N ALA A 666 -23.52 25.29 3.16
CA ALA A 666 -23.44 26.60 2.53
C ALA A 666 -24.66 27.50 2.83
N GLY A 667 -25.85 26.90 2.97
CA GLY A 667 -27.08 27.55 3.30
C GLY A 667 -27.35 27.80 4.80
N GLY A 668 -26.41 27.40 5.68
CA GLY A 668 -26.58 27.55 7.14
C GLY A 668 -27.69 26.63 7.69
N ILE A 669 -27.90 25.45 7.13
CA ILE A 669 -28.69 24.37 7.69
C ILE A 669 -27.84 23.67 8.75
N GLU A 670 -28.41 23.40 9.91
CA GLU A 670 -27.73 22.74 11.03
C GLU A 670 -28.19 21.27 11.20
N VAL A 671 -29.42 20.96 10.77
CA VAL A 671 -29.99 19.62 10.86
C VAL A 671 -30.66 19.23 9.57
N ILE A 672 -30.30 18.10 9.00
CA ILE A 672 -31.01 17.46 7.89
C ILE A 672 -31.78 16.28 8.46
N GLU A 673 -33.06 16.17 8.11
CA GLU A 673 -33.92 15.06 8.52
C GLU A 673 -34.49 14.31 7.30
N LEU A 674 -34.73 13.02 7.48
CA LEU A 674 -35.38 12.16 6.51
C LEU A 674 -36.18 11.04 7.18
N GLU A 675 -37.17 10.53 6.45
CA GLU A 675 -37.88 9.30 6.76
C GLU A 675 -37.46 8.19 5.79
N VAL A 676 -37.29 6.98 6.32
CA VAL A 676 -36.94 5.80 5.53
C VAL A 676 -37.70 4.59 6.03
N ARG A 677 -38.25 3.78 5.13
CA ARG A 677 -38.92 2.53 5.50
C ARG A 677 -38.00 1.66 6.35
N SER A 678 -38.49 1.20 7.52
CA SER A 678 -37.63 0.54 8.54
C SER A 678 -36.98 -0.78 8.07
N ASP A 679 -37.54 -1.40 7.02
CA ASP A 679 -37.01 -2.60 6.38
C ASP A 679 -36.09 -2.31 5.17
N ASN A 680 -35.89 -1.04 4.79
CA ASN A 680 -34.98 -0.65 3.71
C ASN A 680 -33.51 -0.59 4.18
N ALA A 681 -32.93 -1.77 4.42
CA ALA A 681 -31.56 -1.89 4.92
C ALA A 681 -30.52 -1.18 4.03
N SER A 682 -30.72 -1.15 2.71
CA SER A 682 -29.78 -0.51 1.78
C SER A 682 -29.70 1.00 1.96
N ALA A 683 -30.83 1.67 2.08
CA ALA A 683 -30.90 3.11 2.30
C ALA A 683 -30.44 3.47 3.73
N ILE A 684 -30.86 2.73 4.74
CA ILE A 684 -30.45 2.93 6.14
C ILE A 684 -28.92 2.84 6.26
N ASN A 685 -28.28 1.84 5.64
CA ASN A 685 -26.82 1.71 5.62
C ASN A 685 -26.13 2.89 4.92
N LEU A 686 -26.71 3.43 3.85
CA LEU A 686 -26.20 4.62 3.18
C LEU A 686 -26.25 5.83 4.12
N TYR A 687 -27.41 6.07 4.75
CA TYR A 687 -27.60 7.22 5.64
C TYR A 687 -26.70 7.15 6.87
N GLN A 688 -26.55 5.97 7.48
CA GLN A 688 -25.60 5.76 8.60
C GLN A 688 -24.16 6.03 8.20
N LYS A 689 -23.72 5.59 7.01
CA LYS A 689 -22.38 5.90 6.48
C LYS A 689 -22.17 7.41 6.25
N MET A 690 -23.24 8.15 5.98
CA MET A 690 -23.21 9.60 5.83
C MET A 690 -23.30 10.36 7.15
N GLY A 691 -23.43 9.65 8.28
CA GLY A 691 -23.49 10.20 9.63
C GLY A 691 -24.90 10.49 10.15
N PHE A 692 -25.94 9.99 9.49
CA PHE A 692 -27.30 10.11 10.01
C PHE A 692 -27.54 9.15 11.19
N GLU A 693 -28.20 9.67 12.21
CA GLU A 693 -28.58 8.92 13.42
C GLU A 693 -30.09 8.69 13.43
N ARG A 694 -30.52 7.47 13.80
CA ARG A 694 -31.93 7.15 13.99
C ARG A 694 -32.41 7.80 15.29
N ILE A 695 -33.44 8.64 15.19
CA ILE A 695 -34.02 9.38 16.33
C ILE A 695 -35.39 8.86 16.78
N GLY A 696 -36.05 8.05 15.97
CA GLY A 696 -37.35 7.50 16.25
C GLY A 696 -37.92 6.65 15.16
N THR A 697 -39.13 6.14 15.35
CA THR A 697 -39.88 5.35 14.36
C THR A 697 -41.34 5.80 14.34
N TYR A 698 -41.87 6.08 13.17
CA TYR A 698 -43.29 6.23 12.94
C TYR A 698 -43.90 4.85 12.63
N ARG A 699 -44.86 4.42 13.42
CA ARG A 699 -45.58 3.18 13.17
C ARG A 699 -46.61 3.34 12.08
N SER A 700 -46.81 2.32 11.25
CA SER A 700 -47.79 2.28 10.19
C SER A 700 -47.73 3.52 9.26
N PHE A 701 -46.51 3.99 8.93
CA PHE A 701 -46.28 5.20 8.17
C PHE A 701 -46.54 5.01 6.67
N PHE A 702 -46.18 3.87 6.12
CA PHE A 702 -46.48 3.51 4.71
C PHE A 702 -47.58 2.47 4.68
N ARG A 703 -48.45 2.58 3.65
CA ARG A 703 -49.42 1.54 3.33
C ARG A 703 -49.33 1.17 1.86
N ILE A 704 -49.08 -0.12 1.59
CA ILE A 704 -48.96 -0.67 0.23
C ILE A 704 -49.94 -1.83 0.13
N GLY A 705 -51.04 -1.65 -0.63
CA GLY A 705 -52.17 -2.55 -0.58
C GLY A 705 -52.78 -2.59 0.83
N ASP A 706 -52.91 -3.79 1.39
CA ASP A 706 -53.44 -4.03 2.74
C ASP A 706 -52.34 -4.09 3.81
N GLN A 707 -51.06 -3.91 3.43
CA GLN A 707 -49.92 -4.07 4.33
C GLN A 707 -49.38 -2.70 4.77
N GLU A 708 -49.15 -2.58 6.09
CA GLU A 708 -48.56 -1.38 6.70
C GLU A 708 -47.10 -1.60 7.06
N TYR A 709 -46.29 -0.56 6.92
CA TYR A 709 -44.88 -0.55 7.18
C TYR A 709 -44.49 0.66 8.04
N ASP A 710 -43.52 0.45 8.94
CA ASP A 710 -42.99 1.51 9.76
C ASP A 710 -41.94 2.32 9.00
N ALA A 711 -41.70 3.56 9.43
CA ALA A 711 -40.61 4.41 8.94
C ALA A 711 -39.70 4.83 10.07
N ASP A 712 -38.39 4.72 9.83
CA ASP A 712 -37.38 5.27 10.72
C ASP A 712 -37.14 6.74 10.41
N LEU A 713 -37.12 7.55 11.45
CA LEU A 713 -36.78 8.97 11.40
C LEU A 713 -35.29 9.11 11.65
N MET A 714 -34.55 9.74 10.74
CA MET A 714 -33.11 9.90 10.86
C MET A 714 -32.69 11.36 10.71
N ASN A 715 -31.75 11.80 11.54
CA ASN A 715 -31.18 13.14 11.51
C ASN A 715 -29.67 13.11 11.25
N LEU A 716 -29.20 14.09 10.49
CA LEU A 716 -27.78 14.43 10.37
C LEU A 716 -27.55 15.82 10.97
N TYR A 717 -26.69 15.89 11.98
CA TYR A 717 -26.28 17.15 12.62
C TYR A 717 -24.99 17.66 11.95
N LEU A 718 -25.03 18.88 11.38
CA LEU A 718 -23.95 19.46 10.57
C LEU A 718 -22.96 20.34 11.34
N LYS A 719 -23.21 20.51 12.63
CA LYS A 719 -22.32 21.27 13.54
C LYS A 719 -21.15 20.42 14.00
#